data_2be0d3f4e869d4a83bbd84781e949cfb
#
_entry.id   2be0d3f4e869d4a83bbd84781e949cfb
#
_cell.length_a   1.000
_cell.length_b   1.000
_cell.length_c   1.000
_cell.angle_alpha   90.00
_cell.angle_beta   90.00
_cell.angle_gamma   90.00
#
_symmetry.space_group_name_H-M   'P 1'
#
loop_
_entity.id
_entity.type
_entity.pdbx_description
1 polymer ?
#
loop_
_entity_poly.entity_id
_entity_poly.type
_entity_poly.pdbx_seq_one_letter_code
_entity_poly.pdbx_strand_id
1 'polypeptide(L)'
;MSFSKYLLQFTKNAANEQTHLSFSNGKYNVPDNKYEEFYKRYYNIISDNTNTEKDSLYLIEKVYNSKFAFFIDLDVPKKSFYNLSDNDVLDIITATQTAISKMFVENQLLLEYIVSKRITAKGSNYHINFYNLIVNNTVAKRLITTILENNTVLTDDIKNSIDVSVYRTGLRLLGSKKIVKSKNSDKNSDKNSDKNSDKNSDKNSDTEKDTDGVEAVYKIYDLNIGKFTELENTTFENFSKTIVKRKSTIDVSELQQNNITNTTNSIEKQIPVRGINNDKIQTELTKLLISIKEQNECLSNFDVSIKRIYLKPNKMGIYCYYVSINSKHCPFKDREHSRDVSPIYFEISINGIYIKCHDEECRRRVFPDSGFSLPDDFETVYPEIYLSMTTKYWRSEVVLTDEMRSALETSLTGSHYSIAKAVFQIYKGRFRVDDVRNTEWFEFGGVRWKKSHLMNILISEELPKYYRSIKISDTSVQTKNLQDFLVNTDKVDANMRNQMVDNIISKLENVGFKNNILTQIVYLFKTYDNDFYTNLDSTPHLLGFKNGIYDFRESRFRNGTQNDYITFSTGYDYIDYDETCPHTQDIYTFLGQIIPNTRVLEYTLKVLGKALIGAPDERFYIWTGLSGANGKSTLVNFLENTLGDYITGVDVSLLTNKRGSSSNASPDVVRLRGKRIFTFQEPEHDDKLRTGILKQYTGGDTIIARELFKAPVTFKLQGTMIMCCNDLPTVTSCDGGTWRRIRVVEFKSRFCDNPIKDNEFKIDPSIKYKIKMWRPYFMSILIHWYEKFLNEGMNEPDEVKKATAKYKDDNDKFNEFFDQILEETSNDF
;
A
#
# COMPACT_ATOMS: atom_id res chain seq x y z
N MET A 1 16.10 -7.30 -56.13
CA MET A 1 16.20 -8.41 -55.16
C MET A 1 15.15 -8.13 -54.09
N SER A 2 14.23 -9.06 -53.88
CA SER A 2 13.20 -8.85 -52.83
C SER A 2 13.85 -8.69 -51.45
N PHE A 3 13.19 -7.97 -50.55
CA PHE A 3 13.72 -7.75 -49.19
C PHE A 3 13.85 -9.06 -48.41
N SER A 4 12.91 -9.97 -48.60
CA SER A 4 12.98 -11.33 -48.06
C SER A 4 14.24 -12.09 -48.51
N LYS A 5 14.63 -11.98 -49.75
CA LYS A 5 15.90 -12.52 -50.27
C LYS A 5 17.12 -11.79 -49.70
N TYR A 6 17.02 -10.49 -49.51
CA TYR A 6 18.07 -9.68 -48.85
C TYR A 6 18.27 -10.08 -47.39
N LEU A 7 17.18 -10.37 -46.65
CA LEU A 7 17.26 -10.84 -45.26
C LEU A 7 17.98 -12.17 -45.12
N LEU A 8 17.88 -13.09 -46.08
CA LEU A 8 18.55 -14.39 -46.07
C LEU A 8 20.08 -14.31 -45.95
N GLN A 9 20.69 -13.18 -46.36
CA GLN A 9 22.14 -12.96 -46.23
C GLN A 9 22.58 -12.87 -44.78
N PHE A 10 21.69 -12.54 -43.84
CA PHE A 10 21.94 -12.31 -42.42
C PHE A 10 21.54 -13.48 -41.54
N THR A 11 21.07 -14.60 -42.13
CA THR A 11 20.57 -15.78 -41.37
C THR A 11 21.67 -16.71 -40.86
N LYS A 12 22.95 -16.48 -41.19
CA LYS A 12 24.04 -17.40 -40.87
C LYS A 12 24.60 -17.20 -39.45
N ASN A 13 24.60 -18.29 -38.65
CA ASN A 13 25.40 -18.55 -37.46
C ASN A 13 25.14 -17.66 -36.20
N ALA A 14 23.92 -17.26 -35.99
CA ALA A 14 23.60 -16.39 -34.85
C ALA A 14 23.07 -17.17 -33.61
N ALA A 15 23.88 -18.05 -33.04
CA ALA A 15 23.50 -18.63 -31.76
C ALA A 15 23.48 -17.61 -30.61
N ASN A 16 24.31 -16.56 -30.67
CA ASN A 16 24.49 -15.61 -29.56
C ASN A 16 24.32 -14.11 -29.88
N GLU A 17 24.25 -13.69 -31.14
CA GLU A 17 24.18 -12.25 -31.50
C GLU A 17 23.08 -11.93 -32.50
N GLN A 18 21.83 -11.99 -32.07
CA GLN A 18 20.68 -11.66 -32.90
C GLN A 18 20.35 -10.17 -32.79
N THR A 19 20.33 -9.46 -33.94
CA THR A 19 19.96 -8.03 -33.97
C THR A 19 18.47 -7.84 -34.30
N HIS A 20 17.89 -8.74 -35.09
CA HIS A 20 16.50 -8.69 -35.53
C HIS A 20 15.83 -10.08 -35.47
N LEU A 21 14.53 -10.08 -35.15
CA LEU A 21 13.67 -11.27 -35.20
C LEU A 21 12.55 -11.08 -36.19
N SER A 22 12.16 -12.16 -36.91
CA SER A 22 10.90 -12.21 -37.63
C SER A 22 10.08 -13.40 -37.18
N PHE A 23 8.79 -13.19 -36.94
CA PHE A 23 7.89 -14.30 -36.58
C PHE A 23 7.60 -15.26 -37.72
N SER A 24 7.79 -14.81 -38.98
CA SER A 24 7.55 -15.64 -40.17
C SER A 24 8.81 -16.30 -40.72
N ASN A 25 9.99 -15.66 -40.64
CA ASN A 25 11.17 -16.04 -41.42
C ASN A 25 12.47 -16.21 -40.63
N GLY A 26 12.46 -16.14 -39.29
CA GLY A 26 13.61 -16.53 -38.47
C GLY A 26 14.36 -15.39 -37.79
N LYS A 27 15.66 -15.64 -37.52
CA LYS A 27 16.53 -14.77 -36.74
C LYS A 27 17.62 -14.21 -37.62
N TYR A 28 17.90 -12.90 -37.47
CA TYR A 28 18.88 -12.21 -38.33
C TYR A 28 19.93 -11.50 -37.47
N ASN A 29 21.17 -11.53 -37.97
CA ASN A 29 22.25 -10.71 -37.44
C ASN A 29 22.71 -9.74 -38.56
N VAL A 30 22.22 -8.49 -38.51
CA VAL A 30 22.60 -7.44 -39.45
C VAL A 30 23.87 -6.77 -38.90
N PRO A 31 25.01 -6.77 -39.62
CA PRO A 31 26.21 -6.10 -39.20
C PRO A 31 26.05 -4.59 -39.15
N ASP A 32 26.75 -3.91 -38.25
CA ASP A 32 26.64 -2.46 -38.04
C ASP A 32 26.90 -1.63 -39.31
N ASN A 33 27.83 -2.07 -40.17
CA ASN A 33 28.15 -1.40 -41.42
C ASN A 33 27.06 -1.60 -42.51
N LYS A 34 26.05 -2.43 -42.26
CA LYS A 34 24.93 -2.69 -43.16
C LYS A 34 23.60 -2.10 -42.64
N TYR A 35 23.57 -1.50 -41.46
CA TYR A 35 22.33 -0.97 -40.89
C TYR A 35 21.66 0.09 -41.78
N GLU A 36 22.42 1.04 -42.27
CA GLU A 36 21.85 2.11 -43.09
C GLU A 36 21.22 1.58 -44.39
N GLU A 37 21.91 0.65 -45.09
CA GLU A 37 21.37 -0.01 -46.28
C GLU A 37 20.13 -0.84 -45.93
N PHE A 38 20.15 -1.58 -44.80
CA PHE A 38 19.04 -2.40 -44.34
C PHE A 38 17.80 -1.54 -44.06
N TYR A 39 17.93 -0.46 -43.30
CA TYR A 39 16.81 0.39 -42.99
C TYR A 39 16.30 1.22 -44.17
N LYS A 40 17.16 1.65 -45.10
CA LYS A 40 16.72 2.27 -46.36
C LYS A 40 15.88 1.33 -47.21
N ARG A 41 16.29 0.07 -47.34
CA ARG A 41 15.52 -0.95 -48.06
C ARG A 41 14.18 -1.26 -47.37
N TYR A 42 14.19 -1.40 -46.05
CA TYR A 42 12.96 -1.64 -45.31
C TYR A 42 11.99 -0.44 -45.44
N TYR A 43 12.49 0.76 -45.29
CA TYR A 43 11.69 1.99 -45.43
C TYR A 43 11.05 2.09 -46.79
N ASN A 44 11.77 1.82 -47.89
CA ASN A 44 11.23 1.88 -49.23
C ASN A 44 10.05 0.92 -49.44
N ILE A 45 10.05 -0.22 -48.76
CA ILE A 45 8.95 -1.18 -48.82
C ILE A 45 7.73 -0.71 -48.03
N ILE A 46 7.92 -0.21 -46.82
CA ILE A 46 6.79 0.24 -45.98
C ILE A 46 6.15 1.54 -46.47
N SER A 47 6.91 2.40 -47.18
CA SER A 47 6.43 3.64 -47.76
C SER A 47 5.77 3.47 -49.15
N ASP A 48 6.03 2.35 -49.82
CA ASP A 48 5.40 2.05 -51.13
C ASP A 48 4.08 1.30 -50.95
N ASN A 49 2.97 1.99 -51.19
CA ASN A 49 1.63 1.43 -51.02
C ASN A 49 1.30 0.33 -52.06
N THR A 50 2.07 0.21 -53.10
CA THR A 50 1.89 -0.82 -54.14
C THR A 50 2.70 -2.09 -53.92
N ASN A 51 3.60 -2.08 -52.91
CA ASN A 51 4.52 -3.18 -52.66
C ASN A 51 3.87 -4.26 -51.78
N THR A 52 3.58 -5.42 -52.34
CA THR A 52 2.96 -6.56 -51.64
C THR A 52 3.88 -7.24 -50.61
N GLU A 53 5.20 -7.01 -50.63
CA GLU A 53 6.12 -7.51 -49.59
C GLU A 53 5.83 -6.87 -48.21
N LYS A 54 5.21 -5.67 -48.17
CA LYS A 54 4.77 -4.99 -46.95
C LYS A 54 3.88 -5.87 -46.07
N ASP A 55 3.04 -6.69 -46.71
CA ASP A 55 2.06 -7.52 -46.00
C ASP A 55 2.66 -8.72 -45.26
N SER A 56 3.92 -9.06 -45.55
CA SER A 56 4.66 -10.16 -44.92
C SER A 56 5.74 -9.73 -43.92
N LEU A 57 5.84 -8.42 -43.61
CA LEU A 57 6.88 -7.90 -42.74
C LEU A 57 6.48 -7.96 -41.25
N TYR A 58 7.22 -8.76 -40.49
CA TYR A 58 7.03 -8.97 -39.06
C TYR A 58 8.35 -8.82 -38.29
N LEU A 59 8.99 -7.65 -38.39
CA LEU A 59 10.34 -7.44 -37.81
C LEU A 59 10.30 -6.81 -36.42
N ILE A 60 11.11 -7.38 -35.55
CA ILE A 60 11.37 -6.87 -34.19
C ILE A 60 12.87 -6.59 -34.09
N GLU A 61 13.25 -5.39 -33.66
CA GLU A 61 14.60 -5.01 -33.37
C GLU A 61 14.94 -5.39 -31.92
N LYS A 62 16.02 -6.18 -31.75
CA LYS A 62 16.48 -6.61 -30.42
C LYS A 62 17.44 -5.62 -29.78
N VAL A 63 17.24 -5.39 -28.47
CA VAL A 63 18.05 -4.46 -27.67
C VAL A 63 18.93 -5.15 -26.61
N TYR A 64 18.83 -6.48 -26.51
CA TYR A 64 19.54 -7.23 -25.48
C TYR A 64 21.08 -7.16 -25.67
N ASN A 65 21.82 -6.81 -24.57
CA ASN A 65 23.28 -6.70 -24.51
C ASN A 65 23.95 -5.70 -25.47
N SER A 66 23.23 -4.69 -25.95
CA SER A 66 23.79 -3.63 -26.80
C SER A 66 23.41 -2.23 -26.32
N LYS A 67 24.14 -1.21 -26.81
CA LYS A 67 23.75 0.19 -26.68
C LYS A 67 22.63 0.50 -27.68
N PHE A 68 21.60 1.24 -27.26
CA PHE A 68 20.44 1.56 -28.09
C PHE A 68 19.82 2.91 -27.71
N ALA A 69 19.09 3.53 -28.63
CA ALA A 69 18.30 4.72 -28.33
C ALA A 69 17.19 4.37 -27.33
N PHE A 70 17.05 5.14 -26.25
CA PHE A 70 16.04 4.89 -25.23
C PHE A 70 14.64 5.03 -25.82
N PHE A 71 13.75 4.11 -25.45
CA PHE A 71 12.35 4.13 -25.87
C PHE A 71 11.43 3.63 -24.76
N ILE A 72 10.15 4.01 -24.84
CA ILE A 72 9.09 3.52 -23.99
C ILE A 72 7.99 2.93 -24.87
N ASP A 73 7.57 1.70 -24.57
CA ASP A 73 6.43 1.03 -25.20
C ASP A 73 5.22 1.11 -24.27
N LEU A 74 4.09 1.61 -24.79
CA LEU A 74 2.86 1.80 -24.05
C LEU A 74 1.77 0.95 -24.67
N ASP A 75 1.44 -0.14 -24.03
CA ASP A 75 0.35 -1.03 -24.38
C ASP A 75 -0.81 -0.92 -23.38
N VAL A 76 -2.05 -0.75 -23.88
CA VAL A 76 -3.24 -0.74 -23.02
C VAL A 76 -3.40 -2.12 -22.36
N PRO A 77 -3.49 -2.20 -21.02
CA PRO A 77 -3.66 -3.47 -20.33
C PRO A 77 -4.94 -4.19 -20.75
N LYS A 78 -4.87 -5.50 -21.01
CA LYS A 78 -5.98 -6.32 -21.56
C LYS A 78 -7.28 -6.30 -20.74
N LYS A 79 -7.21 -5.92 -19.46
CA LYS A 79 -8.34 -5.87 -18.52
C LYS A 79 -8.73 -4.45 -18.09
N SER A 80 -8.09 -3.42 -18.63
CA SER A 80 -8.37 -2.02 -18.29
C SER A 80 -9.39 -1.44 -19.27
N PHE A 81 -10.33 -0.64 -18.73
CA PHE A 81 -11.20 0.23 -19.53
C PHE A 81 -10.54 1.58 -19.83
N TYR A 82 -9.29 1.76 -19.40
CA TYR A 82 -8.55 2.99 -19.57
C TYR A 82 -8.01 3.07 -21.01
N ASN A 83 -8.26 4.20 -21.66
CA ASN A 83 -7.76 4.50 -23.00
C ASN A 83 -6.72 5.62 -22.88
N LEU A 84 -5.47 5.30 -23.25
CA LEU A 84 -4.37 6.26 -23.22
C LEU A 84 -4.69 7.46 -24.11
N SER A 85 -4.61 8.66 -23.53
CA SER A 85 -4.75 9.94 -24.23
C SER A 85 -3.41 10.51 -24.65
N ASP A 86 -3.43 11.49 -25.55
CA ASP A 86 -2.22 12.23 -25.93
C ASP A 86 -1.59 12.99 -24.75
N ASN A 87 -2.40 13.42 -23.78
CA ASN A 87 -1.90 14.06 -22.55
C ASN A 87 -1.13 13.08 -21.65
N ASP A 88 -1.58 11.83 -21.54
CA ASP A 88 -0.89 10.79 -20.78
C ASP A 88 0.51 10.52 -21.35
N VAL A 89 0.63 10.56 -22.70
CA VAL A 89 1.92 10.42 -23.38
C VAL A 89 2.84 11.61 -23.10
N LEU A 90 2.30 12.83 -23.07
CA LEU A 90 3.06 14.03 -22.69
C LEU A 90 3.53 14.00 -21.24
N ASP A 91 2.70 13.48 -20.34
CA ASP A 91 3.07 13.31 -18.94
C ASP A 91 4.23 12.30 -18.79
N ILE A 92 4.23 11.22 -19.55
CA ILE A 92 5.34 10.25 -19.58
C ILE A 92 6.62 10.87 -20.14
N ILE A 93 6.52 11.67 -21.20
CA ILE A 93 7.67 12.38 -21.78
C ILE A 93 8.27 13.35 -20.75
N THR A 94 7.43 14.13 -20.07
CA THR A 94 7.82 15.05 -19.00
C THR A 94 8.45 14.32 -17.82
N ALA A 95 7.86 13.20 -17.43
CA ALA A 95 8.39 12.33 -16.40
C ALA A 95 9.77 11.78 -16.75
N THR A 96 9.96 11.40 -18.01
CA THR A 96 11.25 10.91 -18.53
C THR A 96 12.31 12.01 -18.51
N GLN A 97 11.98 13.21 -18.97
CA GLN A 97 12.89 14.37 -18.91
C GLN A 97 13.31 14.66 -17.46
N THR A 98 12.36 14.61 -16.53
CA THR A 98 12.61 14.82 -15.11
C THR A 98 13.50 13.73 -14.52
N ALA A 99 13.25 12.46 -14.86
CA ALA A 99 14.08 11.35 -14.38
C ALA A 99 15.52 11.46 -14.86
N ILE A 100 15.73 11.85 -16.12
CA ILE A 100 17.07 12.03 -16.70
C ILE A 100 17.80 13.19 -16.05
N SER A 101 17.15 14.33 -15.88
CA SER A 101 17.73 15.50 -15.19
C SER A 101 18.13 15.18 -13.74
N LYS A 102 17.41 14.28 -13.08
CA LYS A 102 17.75 13.79 -11.72
C LYS A 102 18.93 12.80 -11.72
N MET A 103 19.03 11.96 -12.74
CA MET A 103 20.08 10.94 -12.81
C MET A 103 21.42 11.48 -13.32
N PHE A 104 21.43 12.55 -14.10
CA PHE A 104 22.58 13.11 -14.79
C PHE A 104 22.67 14.63 -14.53
N VAL A 105 23.01 14.98 -13.28
CA VAL A 105 22.96 16.35 -12.72
C VAL A 105 23.91 17.36 -13.42
N GLU A 106 24.96 16.90 -14.13
CA GLU A 106 25.99 17.77 -14.68
C GLU A 106 25.68 18.31 -16.09
N ASN A 107 24.68 17.80 -16.77
CA ASN A 107 24.31 18.25 -18.12
C ASN A 107 22.80 18.48 -18.22
N GLN A 108 22.40 19.69 -18.59
CA GLN A 108 21.00 19.94 -19.02
C GLN A 108 20.75 19.25 -20.37
N LEU A 109 20.44 17.95 -20.31
CA LEU A 109 20.17 17.14 -21.49
C LEU A 109 18.74 17.42 -21.98
N LEU A 110 18.62 18.13 -23.08
CA LEU A 110 17.35 18.28 -23.75
C LEU A 110 17.07 17.02 -24.56
N LEU A 111 16.01 16.28 -24.19
CA LEU A 111 15.60 15.07 -24.89
C LEU A 111 14.83 15.42 -26.15
N GLU A 112 15.24 14.85 -27.25
CA GLU A 112 14.51 14.85 -28.50
C GLU A 112 13.82 13.50 -28.66
N TYR A 113 12.52 13.51 -29.05
CA TYR A 113 11.72 12.30 -29.18
C TYR A 113 10.87 12.31 -30.44
N ILE A 114 10.40 11.10 -30.81
CA ILE A 114 9.39 10.90 -31.83
C ILE A 114 8.37 9.90 -31.31
N VAL A 115 7.09 10.14 -31.58
CA VAL A 115 5.98 9.29 -31.14
C VAL A 115 5.41 8.55 -32.34
N SER A 116 5.24 7.24 -32.20
CA SER A 116 4.43 6.46 -33.13
C SER A 116 3.22 5.88 -32.39
N LYS A 117 2.05 5.96 -33.03
CA LYS A 117 0.75 5.59 -32.47
C LYS A 117 0.09 4.53 -33.34
N ARG A 118 -0.52 3.56 -32.69
CA ARG A 118 -1.38 2.56 -33.32
C ARG A 118 -2.75 2.63 -32.66
N ILE A 119 -3.80 2.81 -33.45
CA ILE A 119 -5.18 2.84 -32.99
C ILE A 119 -5.78 1.45 -33.21
N THR A 120 -6.38 0.91 -32.15
CA THR A 120 -7.07 -0.39 -32.18
C THR A 120 -8.50 -0.22 -31.67
N ALA A 121 -9.36 -1.20 -31.84
CA ALA A 121 -10.73 -1.19 -31.29
C ALA A 121 -10.76 -1.06 -29.74
N LYS A 122 -9.66 -1.38 -29.06
CA LYS A 122 -9.54 -1.32 -27.59
C LYS A 122 -8.86 -0.04 -27.06
N GLY A 123 -8.33 0.79 -27.92
CA GLY A 123 -7.64 2.01 -27.57
C GLY A 123 -6.36 2.23 -28.36
N SER A 124 -5.59 3.23 -27.94
CA SER A 124 -4.37 3.65 -28.60
C SER A 124 -3.14 3.13 -27.87
N ASN A 125 -2.22 2.52 -28.62
CA ASN A 125 -0.89 2.11 -28.12
C ASN A 125 0.16 3.04 -28.70
N TYR A 126 1.23 3.31 -27.95
CA TYR A 126 2.25 4.28 -28.36
C TYR A 126 3.66 3.72 -28.19
N HIS A 127 4.57 4.03 -29.13
CA HIS A 127 6.01 3.94 -28.89
C HIS A 127 6.57 5.36 -28.84
N ILE A 128 7.32 5.68 -27.80
CA ILE A 128 8.03 6.95 -27.62
C ILE A 128 9.51 6.66 -27.75
N ASN A 129 10.15 7.14 -28.80
CA ASN A 129 11.57 6.94 -29.05
C ASN A 129 12.33 8.23 -28.78
N PHE A 130 13.22 8.21 -27.78
CA PHE A 130 14.14 9.30 -27.45
C PHE A 130 15.42 9.12 -28.26
N TYR A 131 15.41 9.59 -29.51
CA TYR A 131 16.39 9.23 -30.51
C TYR A 131 17.77 9.87 -30.32
N ASN A 132 17.91 10.85 -29.46
CA ASN A 132 19.19 11.46 -29.11
C ASN A 132 19.80 10.91 -27.81
N LEU A 133 19.17 9.94 -27.13
CA LEU A 133 19.64 9.35 -25.87
C LEU A 133 20.01 7.88 -26.05
N ILE A 134 21.30 7.55 -25.96
CA ILE A 134 21.80 6.17 -26.02
C ILE A 134 21.98 5.61 -24.62
N VAL A 135 21.40 4.45 -24.37
CA VAL A 135 21.46 3.71 -23.11
C VAL A 135 21.85 2.26 -23.34
N ASN A 136 22.24 1.58 -22.26
CA ASN A 136 22.23 0.12 -22.21
C ASN A 136 21.01 -0.40 -21.47
N ASN A 137 20.80 -1.71 -21.46
CA ASN A 137 19.62 -2.35 -20.84
C ASN A 137 19.52 -2.04 -19.32
N THR A 138 20.65 -1.95 -18.62
CA THR A 138 20.66 -1.64 -17.17
C THR A 138 20.22 -0.21 -16.91
N VAL A 139 20.71 0.73 -17.71
CA VAL A 139 20.33 2.15 -17.61
C VAL A 139 18.86 2.34 -18.00
N ALA A 140 18.38 1.70 -19.07
CA ALA A 140 17.00 1.79 -19.50
C ALA A 140 16.04 1.31 -18.41
N LYS A 141 16.29 0.15 -17.80
CA LYS A 141 15.48 -0.36 -16.70
C LYS A 141 15.49 0.57 -15.49
N ARG A 142 16.63 1.13 -15.15
CA ARG A 142 16.76 2.08 -14.05
C ARG A 142 16.00 3.38 -14.32
N LEU A 143 16.03 3.89 -15.56
CA LEU A 143 15.24 5.06 -15.98
C LEU A 143 13.74 4.76 -15.81
N ILE A 144 13.26 3.63 -16.30
CA ILE A 144 11.85 3.24 -16.13
C ILE A 144 11.49 3.13 -14.64
N THR A 145 12.30 2.46 -13.84
CA THR A 145 12.07 2.39 -12.38
C THR A 145 11.99 3.79 -11.76
N THR A 146 12.88 4.70 -12.17
CA THR A 146 12.89 6.09 -11.67
C THR A 146 11.64 6.86 -12.12
N ILE A 147 11.16 6.64 -13.35
CA ILE A 147 9.92 7.23 -13.87
C ILE A 147 8.72 6.73 -13.06
N LEU A 148 8.66 5.43 -12.79
CA LEU A 148 7.54 4.80 -12.08
C LEU A 148 7.51 5.17 -10.58
N GLU A 149 8.67 5.26 -9.93
CA GLU A 149 8.78 5.49 -8.49
C GLU A 149 8.70 6.97 -8.10
N ASN A 150 9.20 7.87 -8.92
CA ASN A 150 9.38 9.29 -8.54
C ASN A 150 8.37 10.25 -9.16
N ASN A 151 7.32 9.77 -9.80
CA ASN A 151 6.39 10.65 -10.48
C ASN A 151 4.98 10.58 -9.90
N THR A 152 4.56 11.71 -9.28
CA THR A 152 3.23 11.90 -8.71
C THR A 152 2.17 12.29 -9.74
N VAL A 153 2.57 12.61 -10.96
CA VAL A 153 1.68 13.02 -12.06
C VAL A 153 1.11 11.80 -12.80
N LEU A 154 1.89 10.70 -12.88
CA LEU A 154 1.45 9.49 -13.57
C LEU A 154 0.48 8.70 -12.71
N THR A 155 -0.73 8.47 -13.22
CA THR A 155 -1.73 7.58 -12.61
C THR A 155 -1.27 6.13 -12.66
N ASP A 156 -1.87 5.26 -11.85
CA ASP A 156 -1.53 3.83 -11.86
C ASP A 156 -1.90 3.17 -13.21
N ASP A 157 -2.95 3.62 -13.88
CA ASP A 157 -3.32 3.14 -15.21
C ASP A 157 -2.25 3.48 -16.25
N ILE A 158 -1.68 4.69 -16.21
CA ILE A 158 -0.56 5.09 -17.09
C ILE A 158 0.68 4.25 -16.76
N LYS A 159 1.02 4.07 -15.48
CA LYS A 159 2.17 3.27 -15.04
C LYS A 159 2.05 1.81 -15.49
N ASN A 160 0.85 1.24 -15.40
CA ASN A 160 0.57 -0.14 -15.80
C ASN A 160 0.56 -0.34 -17.33
N SER A 161 0.48 0.73 -18.11
CA SER A 161 0.57 0.67 -19.57
C SER A 161 2.00 0.57 -20.10
N ILE A 162 3.03 0.83 -19.27
CA ILE A 162 4.44 0.77 -19.66
C ILE A 162 4.91 -0.68 -19.72
N ASP A 163 5.19 -1.20 -20.91
CA ASP A 163 5.73 -2.54 -21.11
C ASP A 163 7.24 -2.61 -20.95
N VAL A 164 7.71 -3.07 -19.82
CA VAL A 164 9.14 -3.26 -19.53
C VAL A 164 9.73 -4.54 -20.15
N SER A 165 8.90 -5.45 -20.64
CA SER A 165 9.36 -6.72 -21.23
C SER A 165 10.10 -6.51 -22.55
N VAL A 166 9.82 -5.41 -23.23
CA VAL A 166 10.44 -5.02 -24.52
C VAL A 166 11.96 -4.88 -24.44
N TYR A 167 12.50 -4.52 -23.29
CA TYR A 167 13.96 -4.46 -23.07
C TYR A 167 14.64 -5.84 -23.07
N ARG A 168 13.87 -6.92 -23.07
CA ARG A 168 14.35 -8.30 -23.21
C ARG A 168 13.94 -8.91 -24.53
N THR A 169 12.76 -8.59 -25.03
CA THR A 169 12.19 -9.17 -26.24
C THR A 169 12.47 -8.36 -27.51
N GLY A 170 12.60 -7.04 -27.42
CA GLY A 170 12.83 -6.09 -28.50
C GLY A 170 11.57 -5.29 -28.87
N LEU A 171 11.76 -4.23 -29.66
CA LEU A 171 10.72 -3.33 -30.16
C LEU A 171 10.37 -3.65 -31.60
N ARG A 172 9.08 -3.62 -31.91
CA ARG A 172 8.59 -3.81 -33.27
C ARG A 172 8.94 -2.61 -34.17
N LEU A 173 9.51 -2.87 -35.35
CA LEU A 173 9.79 -1.80 -36.32
C LEU A 173 8.49 -1.18 -36.83
N LEU A 174 8.56 0.13 -37.11
CA LEU A 174 7.46 0.86 -37.77
C LEU A 174 7.00 0.16 -39.05
N GLY A 175 5.69 0.06 -39.30
CA GLY A 175 5.10 -0.64 -40.42
C GLY A 175 5.06 -2.17 -40.27
N SER A 176 5.64 -2.75 -39.24
CA SER A 176 5.62 -4.21 -39.01
C SER A 176 4.28 -4.66 -38.41
N LYS A 177 3.73 -5.72 -38.94
CA LYS A 177 2.43 -6.28 -38.55
C LYS A 177 2.52 -7.21 -37.35
N LYS A 178 1.41 -7.49 -36.68
CA LYS A 178 1.30 -8.48 -35.59
C LYS A 178 0.68 -9.77 -36.13
N ILE A 179 1.33 -10.93 -35.97
CA ILE A 179 0.74 -12.21 -36.36
C ILE A 179 -0.37 -12.57 -35.40
N VAL A 180 -1.58 -12.77 -35.92
CA VAL A 180 -2.71 -13.36 -35.22
C VAL A 180 -2.72 -14.85 -35.51
N LYS A 181 -2.33 -15.72 -34.58
CA LYS A 181 -2.46 -17.18 -34.74
C LYS A 181 -3.94 -17.55 -34.65
N SER A 182 -4.51 -18.02 -35.76
CA SER A 182 -5.84 -18.62 -35.77
C SER A 182 -5.80 -19.96 -35.05
N LYS A 183 -6.77 -20.22 -34.18
CA LYS A 183 -6.91 -21.46 -33.41
C LYS A 183 -7.45 -22.66 -34.24
N ASN A 184 -7.32 -22.72 -35.53
CA ASN A 184 -7.78 -23.86 -36.36
C ASN A 184 -6.81 -24.12 -37.50
N SER A 185 -5.77 -24.91 -37.22
CA SER A 185 -5.25 -25.90 -38.22
C SER A 185 -4.22 -26.80 -37.53
N ASP A 186 -4.44 -28.10 -37.76
CA ASP A 186 -3.48 -29.20 -37.68
C ASP A 186 -3.23 -29.87 -36.32
N LYS A 187 -4.21 -30.73 -36.01
CA LYS A 187 -3.86 -32.08 -35.53
C LYS A 187 -3.49 -32.90 -36.83
N ASN A 188 -2.20 -33.07 -37.07
CA ASN A 188 -1.52 -34.29 -37.57
C ASN A 188 -0.14 -33.90 -38.10
N SER A 189 0.90 -34.28 -37.44
CA SER A 189 2.04 -35.04 -37.91
C SER A 189 3.23 -34.89 -36.98
N ASP A 190 3.68 -36.07 -36.62
CA ASP A 190 5.03 -36.45 -36.22
C ASP A 190 5.57 -36.09 -34.81
N LYS A 191 5.50 -37.19 -34.05
CA LYS A 191 6.39 -37.47 -32.91
C LYS A 191 7.85 -37.61 -33.44
N ASN A 192 8.76 -36.86 -32.90
CA ASN A 192 10.02 -37.31 -32.27
C ASN A 192 10.98 -36.13 -32.07
N SER A 193 11.54 -36.14 -30.92
CA SER A 193 12.83 -35.66 -30.46
C SER A 193 12.83 -34.47 -29.51
N ASP A 194 13.35 -34.85 -28.37
CA ASP A 194 14.12 -34.08 -27.40
C ASP A 194 13.37 -33.25 -26.33
N LYS A 195 13.30 -33.93 -25.19
CA LYS A 195 13.11 -33.43 -23.85
C LYS A 195 14.30 -32.53 -23.45
N ASN A 196 14.02 -31.36 -23.04
CA ASN A 196 14.57 -30.57 -21.94
C ASN A 196 14.63 -29.08 -22.30
N SER A 197 13.73 -28.32 -21.78
CA SER A 197 13.97 -26.99 -21.22
C SER A 197 12.67 -26.33 -20.81
N ASP A 198 12.58 -26.04 -19.53
CA ASP A 198 11.84 -24.97 -18.87
C ASP A 198 10.36 -24.75 -19.21
N LYS A 199 9.55 -25.36 -18.38
CA LYS A 199 8.18 -24.98 -18.13
C LYS A 199 8.16 -23.64 -17.37
N ASN A 200 7.86 -22.56 -18.07
CA ASN A 200 7.08 -21.42 -17.61
C ASN A 200 6.92 -20.44 -18.77
N SER A 201 5.89 -20.63 -19.54
CA SER A 201 5.36 -19.63 -20.46
C SER A 201 3.84 -19.64 -20.36
N ASP A 202 3.34 -18.55 -19.81
CA ASP A 202 1.92 -18.25 -19.64
C ASP A 202 1.13 -18.55 -20.91
N LYS A 203 0.20 -19.48 -20.78
CA LYS A 203 -0.90 -19.68 -21.72
C LYS A 203 -1.90 -18.54 -21.56
N ASN A 204 -1.79 -17.52 -22.38
CA ASN A 204 -2.95 -16.68 -22.73
C ASN A 204 -2.62 -15.92 -24.01
N SER A 205 -2.90 -16.55 -25.14
CA SER A 205 -3.00 -15.88 -26.44
C SER A 205 -4.48 -15.82 -26.84
N ASP A 206 -5.18 -14.80 -26.35
CA ASP A 206 -6.47 -14.45 -26.89
C ASP A 206 -6.28 -13.73 -28.23
N THR A 207 -6.77 -14.36 -29.27
CA THR A 207 -6.85 -13.86 -30.64
C THR A 207 -7.97 -12.84 -30.74
N GLU A 208 -7.65 -11.58 -30.98
CA GLU A 208 -8.64 -10.57 -31.31
C GLU A 208 -8.55 -10.19 -32.77
N LYS A 209 -9.65 -10.41 -33.47
CA LYS A 209 -9.92 -9.74 -34.74
C LYS A 209 -10.52 -8.39 -34.45
N ASP A 210 -9.91 -7.33 -34.95
CA ASP A 210 -10.60 -6.04 -35.09
C ASP A 210 -11.79 -6.26 -36.05
N THR A 211 -12.93 -5.67 -35.72
CA THR A 211 -14.22 -5.89 -36.39
C THR A 211 -14.25 -5.52 -37.87
N ASP A 212 -13.19 -4.89 -38.40
CA ASP A 212 -13.12 -4.47 -39.82
C ASP A 212 -12.03 -5.18 -40.64
N GLY A 213 -11.33 -6.17 -40.08
CA GLY A 213 -10.35 -6.95 -40.87
C GLY A 213 -9.08 -6.20 -41.30
N VAL A 214 -8.89 -4.96 -40.89
CA VAL A 214 -7.69 -4.17 -41.18
C VAL A 214 -6.70 -4.31 -40.03
N GLU A 215 -5.51 -4.84 -40.30
CA GLU A 215 -4.43 -4.92 -39.32
C GLU A 215 -3.88 -3.52 -39.03
N ALA A 216 -4.05 -3.03 -37.81
CA ALA A 216 -3.55 -1.72 -37.38
C ALA A 216 -2.01 -1.71 -37.30
N VAL A 217 -1.37 -0.78 -37.98
CA VAL A 217 0.09 -0.53 -37.92
C VAL A 217 0.40 0.76 -37.21
N TYR A 218 1.62 0.85 -36.65
CA TYR A 218 2.10 2.09 -36.03
C TYR A 218 2.38 3.16 -37.09
N LYS A 219 1.89 4.38 -36.89
CA LYS A 219 2.14 5.57 -37.71
C LYS A 219 2.85 6.62 -36.89
N ILE A 220 3.61 7.51 -37.54
CA ILE A 220 4.34 8.59 -36.86
C ILE A 220 3.42 9.79 -36.67
N TYR A 221 3.53 10.40 -35.47
CA TYR A 221 2.79 11.59 -35.11
C TYR A 221 3.74 12.69 -34.64
N ASP A 222 3.42 13.92 -34.98
CA ASP A 222 4.10 15.11 -34.49
C ASP A 222 3.23 15.86 -33.46
N LEU A 223 3.88 16.53 -32.50
CA LEU A 223 3.19 17.30 -31.46
C LEU A 223 2.81 18.67 -32.02
N ASN A 224 1.52 18.96 -32.16
CA ASN A 224 1.03 20.26 -32.56
C ASN A 224 -0.02 20.76 -31.55
N ILE A 225 0.30 21.89 -30.87
CA ILE A 225 -0.59 22.59 -29.89
C ILE A 225 -1.17 21.60 -28.85
N GLY A 226 -0.32 20.74 -28.23
CA GLY A 226 -0.74 19.82 -27.18
C GLY A 226 -1.49 18.55 -27.67
N LYS A 227 -1.54 18.30 -29.01
CA LYS A 227 -2.11 17.08 -29.61
C LYS A 227 -1.16 16.48 -30.59
N PHE A 228 -1.15 15.15 -30.66
CA PHE A 228 -0.39 14.41 -31.66
C PHE A 228 -1.19 14.32 -32.96
N THR A 229 -0.65 14.92 -34.04
CA THR A 229 -1.21 14.84 -35.40
C THR A 229 -0.41 13.90 -36.26
N GLU A 230 -1.10 13.01 -37.02
CA GLU A 230 -0.46 12.08 -37.94
C GLU A 230 0.31 12.84 -39.02
N LEU A 231 1.58 12.43 -39.24
CA LEU A 231 2.36 12.94 -40.36
C LEU A 231 1.87 12.30 -41.66
N GLU A 232 1.28 13.09 -42.57
CA GLU A 232 0.76 12.62 -43.84
C GLU A 232 1.83 11.95 -44.70
N ASN A 233 3.09 12.42 -44.61
CA ASN A 233 4.23 11.87 -45.38
C ASN A 233 5.38 11.55 -44.41
N THR A 234 5.56 10.29 -44.08
CA THR A 234 6.72 9.82 -43.31
C THR A 234 7.97 9.88 -44.17
N THR A 235 8.94 10.72 -43.85
CA THR A 235 10.26 10.74 -44.51
C THR A 235 11.18 9.67 -43.95
N PHE A 236 12.22 9.29 -44.71
CA PHE A 236 13.26 8.37 -44.19
C PHE A 236 13.95 8.94 -42.93
N GLU A 237 14.09 10.24 -42.85
CA GLU A 237 14.65 10.89 -41.66
C GLU A 237 13.77 10.64 -40.42
N ASN A 238 12.47 10.89 -40.50
CA ASN A 238 11.52 10.63 -39.42
C ASN A 238 11.42 9.13 -39.09
N PHE A 239 11.40 8.26 -40.09
CA PHE A 239 11.49 6.82 -39.89
C PHE A 239 12.76 6.44 -39.11
N SER A 240 13.91 7.00 -39.49
CA SER A 240 15.19 6.70 -38.85
C SER A 240 15.22 7.05 -37.37
N LYS A 241 14.40 8.03 -36.92
CA LYS A 241 14.24 8.42 -35.50
C LYS A 241 13.47 7.37 -34.68
N THR A 242 12.73 6.46 -35.32
CA THR A 242 12.04 5.35 -34.62
C THR A 242 12.91 4.10 -34.45
N ILE A 243 14.12 4.10 -35.01
CA ILE A 243 15.04 2.96 -34.95
C ILE A 243 15.77 2.97 -33.63
N VAL A 244 15.79 1.83 -32.93
CA VAL A 244 16.38 1.69 -31.60
C VAL A 244 17.91 1.56 -31.68
N LYS A 245 18.44 0.88 -32.70
CA LYS A 245 19.88 0.77 -32.96
C LYS A 245 20.41 1.92 -33.83
N ARG A 246 20.69 3.04 -33.24
CA ARG A 246 21.12 4.27 -33.92
C ARG A 246 22.38 4.83 -33.28
N LYS A 247 23.25 5.48 -34.07
CA LYS A 247 24.32 6.35 -33.54
C LYS A 247 23.69 7.68 -33.15
N SER A 248 23.83 8.08 -31.88
CA SER A 248 23.28 9.33 -31.35
C SER A 248 24.37 10.18 -30.71
N THR A 249 24.03 11.43 -30.43
CA THR A 249 24.92 12.46 -29.89
C THR A 249 25.14 12.35 -28.38
N ILE A 250 24.23 11.70 -27.62
CA ILE A 250 24.31 11.61 -26.16
C ILE A 250 24.37 10.14 -25.75
N ASP A 251 25.56 9.65 -25.40
CA ASP A 251 25.76 8.29 -24.92
C ASP A 251 26.00 8.31 -23.40
N VAL A 252 24.94 8.00 -22.63
CA VAL A 252 25.02 7.92 -21.17
C VAL A 252 25.41 6.52 -20.66
N SER A 253 25.58 5.55 -21.56
CA SER A 253 25.97 4.18 -21.21
C SER A 253 27.38 4.08 -20.64
N GLU A 254 28.30 4.99 -21.01
CA GLU A 254 29.68 5.04 -20.54
C GLU A 254 29.87 5.90 -19.29
N LEU A 255 29.06 6.95 -19.13
CA LEU A 255 29.11 7.81 -17.94
C LEU A 255 28.82 7.05 -16.63
N GLN A 256 28.16 5.92 -16.70
CA GLN A 256 27.80 5.12 -15.53
C GLN A 256 28.86 4.09 -15.12
N GLN A 257 29.77 3.67 -15.96
CA GLN A 257 30.84 2.75 -15.53
C GLN A 257 31.75 3.40 -14.48
N ASN A 258 31.95 4.69 -14.52
CA ASN A 258 32.74 5.42 -13.52
C ASN A 258 31.96 5.81 -12.27
N ASN A 259 30.66 5.95 -12.35
CA ASN A 259 29.79 6.32 -11.20
C ASN A 259 29.10 5.13 -10.53
N ILE A 260 28.91 4.00 -11.21
CA ILE A 260 28.27 2.78 -10.64
C ILE A 260 29.26 2.03 -9.74
N THR A 261 30.55 1.96 -10.09
CA THR A 261 31.56 1.36 -9.21
C THR A 261 31.82 2.20 -7.96
N ASN A 262 31.58 3.51 -8.01
CA ASN A 262 31.68 4.39 -6.85
C ASN A 262 30.37 4.54 -6.06
N THR A 263 29.17 4.28 -6.64
CA THR A 263 27.89 4.39 -5.92
C THR A 263 27.43 3.09 -5.30
N THR A 264 27.77 1.91 -5.81
CA THR A 264 27.49 0.63 -5.12
C THR A 264 28.45 0.39 -3.95
N ASN A 265 29.66 0.95 -3.98
CA ASN A 265 30.59 0.95 -2.84
C ASN A 265 30.55 2.23 -1.99
N SER A 266 29.85 3.30 -2.41
CA SER A 266 29.75 4.57 -1.70
C SER A 266 28.38 4.86 -1.09
N ILE A 267 27.34 4.05 -1.36
CA ILE A 267 26.05 4.09 -0.63
C ILE A 267 26.19 3.49 0.77
N GLU A 268 27.29 2.79 1.07
CA GLU A 268 27.68 2.46 2.45
C GLU A 268 28.52 3.54 3.14
N LYS A 269 28.85 4.64 2.51
CA LYS A 269 29.40 5.82 3.19
C LYS A 269 28.29 6.59 3.86
N GLN A 270 28.12 6.28 5.15
CA GLN A 270 27.68 7.11 6.25
C GLN A 270 27.26 8.52 5.81
N ILE A 271 25.94 8.75 5.68
CA ILE A 271 25.46 10.13 5.83
C ILE A 271 25.58 10.41 7.34
N PRO A 272 26.59 11.19 7.79
CA PRO A 272 26.58 11.61 9.16
C PRO A 272 25.28 12.40 9.36
N VAL A 273 24.65 12.21 10.51
CA VAL A 273 23.48 12.98 10.96
C VAL A 273 23.98 14.43 11.16
N ARG A 274 24.24 15.16 10.06
CA ARG A 274 24.65 16.55 10.08
C ARG A 274 23.41 17.42 10.24
N GLY A 275 23.35 18.16 11.36
CA GLY A 275 22.36 19.19 11.61
C GLY A 275 21.21 18.80 12.54
N ILE A 276 21.23 17.62 13.16
CA ILE A 276 20.40 17.28 14.31
C ILE A 276 21.33 17.19 15.54
N ASN A 277 20.87 17.63 16.69
CA ASN A 277 21.67 17.55 17.93
C ASN A 277 21.91 16.07 18.27
N ASN A 278 23.09 15.56 17.85
CA ASN A 278 23.42 14.14 17.87
C ASN A 278 23.35 13.56 19.30
N ASP A 279 23.65 14.39 20.31
CA ASP A 279 23.66 13.99 21.72
C ASP A 279 22.25 13.76 22.24
N LYS A 280 21.27 14.57 21.85
CA LYS A 280 19.86 14.38 22.25
C LYS A 280 19.29 13.12 21.64
N ILE A 281 19.47 12.89 20.33
CA ILE A 281 19.01 11.68 19.64
C ILE A 281 19.65 10.44 20.24
N GLN A 282 20.97 10.47 20.51
CA GLN A 282 21.65 9.35 21.14
C GLN A 282 21.10 9.07 22.54
N THR A 283 20.82 10.12 23.31
CA THR A 283 20.21 10.02 24.64
C THR A 283 18.80 9.42 24.57
N GLU A 284 17.98 9.89 23.65
CA GLU A 284 16.61 9.37 23.46
C GLU A 284 16.62 7.92 22.97
N LEU A 285 17.47 7.57 21.99
CA LEU A 285 17.62 6.18 21.51
C LEU A 285 18.09 5.26 22.65
N THR A 286 19.03 5.70 23.46
CA THR A 286 19.49 4.91 24.61
C THR A 286 18.36 4.67 25.61
N LYS A 287 17.59 5.70 25.97
CA LYS A 287 16.41 5.57 26.85
C LYS A 287 15.37 4.63 26.26
N LEU A 288 15.08 4.77 24.97
CA LEU A 288 14.13 3.92 24.28
C LEU A 288 14.54 2.44 24.30
N LEU A 289 15.80 2.13 23.99
CA LEU A 289 16.31 0.76 23.99
C LEU A 289 16.34 0.14 25.39
N ILE A 290 16.66 0.93 26.42
CA ILE A 290 16.60 0.48 27.82
C ILE A 290 15.15 0.18 28.21
N SER A 291 14.21 1.08 27.94
CA SER A 291 12.79 0.88 28.22
C SER A 291 12.23 -0.39 27.55
N ILE A 292 12.58 -0.63 26.28
CA ILE A 292 12.16 -1.83 25.56
C ILE A 292 12.77 -3.09 26.17
N LYS A 293 14.05 -3.03 26.58
CA LYS A 293 14.71 -4.15 27.25
C LYS A 293 14.03 -4.50 28.58
N GLU A 294 13.70 -3.50 29.39
CA GLU A 294 13.04 -3.69 30.69
C GLU A 294 11.63 -4.26 30.55
N GLN A 295 10.91 -3.92 29.49
CA GLN A 295 9.55 -4.39 29.22
C GLN A 295 9.50 -5.78 28.55
N ASN A 296 10.63 -6.33 28.11
CA ASN A 296 10.68 -7.56 27.32
C ASN A 296 11.76 -8.52 27.86
N GLU A 297 11.35 -9.56 28.57
CA GLU A 297 12.25 -10.59 29.15
C GLU A 297 13.15 -11.26 28.09
N CYS A 298 12.67 -11.39 26.86
CA CYS A 298 13.46 -11.93 25.75
C CYS A 298 14.71 -11.10 25.41
N LEU A 299 14.81 -9.87 25.89
CA LEU A 299 15.97 -8.99 25.72
C LEU A 299 16.88 -8.92 26.95
N SER A 300 16.62 -9.70 27.99
CA SER A 300 17.41 -9.69 29.25
C SER A 300 18.91 -9.86 29.00
N ASN A 301 19.30 -10.72 28.05
CA ASN A 301 20.69 -11.02 27.69
C ASN A 301 21.32 -10.05 26.68
N PHE A 302 20.59 -8.98 26.27
CA PHE A 302 21.10 -8.04 25.28
C PHE A 302 21.88 -6.90 25.95
N ASP A 303 23.09 -6.65 25.46
CA ASP A 303 23.79 -5.39 25.73
C ASP A 303 23.28 -4.34 24.74
N VAL A 304 22.37 -3.49 25.18
CA VAL A 304 21.74 -2.44 24.37
C VAL A 304 22.59 -1.16 24.27
N SER A 305 23.85 -1.20 24.72
CA SER A 305 24.77 -0.07 24.53
C SER A 305 24.99 0.19 23.04
N ILE A 306 24.81 1.44 22.65
CA ILE A 306 24.82 1.85 21.24
C ILE A 306 26.24 1.94 20.71
N LYS A 307 26.52 1.26 19.61
CA LYS A 307 27.78 1.27 18.89
C LYS A 307 27.78 2.25 17.72
N ARG A 308 26.74 2.25 16.93
CA ARG A 308 26.57 3.11 15.76
C ARG A 308 25.11 3.41 15.48
N ILE A 309 24.84 4.60 14.97
CA ILE A 309 23.50 5.06 14.59
C ILE A 309 23.50 5.49 13.14
N TYR A 310 22.53 5.03 12.35
CA TYR A 310 22.28 5.48 10.99
C TYR A 310 20.80 5.80 10.83
N LEU A 311 20.49 6.88 10.13
CA LEU A 311 19.14 7.22 9.73
C LEU A 311 19.07 7.18 8.20
N LYS A 312 18.34 6.21 7.64
CA LYS A 312 18.15 6.05 6.20
C LYS A 312 16.76 5.49 5.90
N PRO A 313 16.24 5.72 4.68
CA PRO A 313 14.97 5.11 4.30
C PRO A 313 15.12 3.59 4.14
N ASN A 314 14.09 2.84 4.52
CA ASN A 314 13.95 1.43 4.22
C ASN A 314 13.52 1.22 2.75
N LYS A 315 13.26 -0.03 2.33
CA LYS A 315 12.81 -0.35 0.98
C LYS A 315 11.48 0.30 0.58
N MET A 316 10.67 0.71 1.55
CA MET A 316 9.39 1.39 1.36
C MET A 316 9.50 2.93 1.46
N GLY A 317 10.73 3.47 1.50
CA GLY A 317 10.96 4.91 1.62
C GLY A 317 10.75 5.50 3.03
N ILE A 318 10.39 4.69 4.04
CA ILE A 318 10.19 5.13 5.43
C ILE A 318 11.55 5.30 6.07
N TYR A 319 11.82 6.47 6.67
CA TYR A 319 13.07 6.70 7.38
C TYR A 319 13.10 5.92 8.69
N CYS A 320 14.15 5.12 8.84
CA CYS A 320 14.38 4.25 10.00
C CYS A 320 15.74 4.53 10.61
N TYR A 321 15.79 4.52 11.95
CA TYR A 321 17.06 4.41 12.65
C TYR A 321 17.54 2.96 12.60
N TYR A 322 18.77 2.78 12.15
CA TYR A 322 19.51 1.52 12.23
C TYR A 322 20.55 1.67 13.33
N VAL A 323 20.26 1.09 14.50
CA VAL A 323 21.07 1.25 15.71
C VAL A 323 21.81 -0.04 15.99
N SER A 324 23.11 -0.08 15.68
CA SER A 324 23.96 -1.21 16.04
C SER A 324 24.30 -1.17 17.51
N ILE A 325 24.21 -2.30 18.19
CA ILE A 325 24.45 -2.47 19.64
C ILE A 325 25.68 -3.37 19.87
N ASN A 326 26.13 -3.44 21.12
CA ASN A 326 27.29 -4.26 21.49
C ASN A 326 26.93 -5.74 21.74
N SER A 327 25.63 -6.09 21.78
CA SER A 327 25.22 -7.47 22.03
C SER A 327 25.72 -8.44 20.97
N LYS A 328 26.30 -9.57 21.39
CA LYS A 328 26.67 -10.69 20.54
C LYS A 328 25.59 -11.78 20.51
N HIS A 329 24.65 -11.75 21.44
CA HIS A 329 23.55 -12.72 21.54
C HIS A 329 22.60 -12.58 20.34
N CYS A 330 22.32 -13.67 19.65
CA CYS A 330 21.47 -13.68 18.47
C CYS A 330 20.08 -14.28 18.80
N PRO A 331 18.99 -13.50 18.71
CA PRO A 331 17.66 -14.02 19.01
C PRO A 331 17.17 -15.10 18.02
N PHE A 332 17.78 -15.18 16.84
CA PHE A 332 17.43 -16.17 15.82
C PHE A 332 18.09 -17.54 16.04
N LYS A 333 19.19 -17.59 16.78
CA LYS A 333 19.98 -18.79 17.03
C LYS A 333 20.02 -19.15 18.53
N ASP A 334 19.53 -18.27 19.37
CA ASP A 334 19.57 -18.36 20.84
C ASP A 334 21.00 -18.67 21.37
N ARG A 335 22.00 -18.07 20.76
CA ARG A 335 23.43 -18.20 21.11
C ARG A 335 24.23 -17.01 20.62
N GLU A 336 25.44 -16.85 21.14
CA GLU A 336 26.36 -15.82 20.68
C GLU A 336 26.93 -16.12 19.29
N HIS A 337 27.19 -15.08 18.52
CA HIS A 337 27.95 -15.16 17.27
C HIS A 337 29.44 -15.32 17.55
N SER A 338 30.09 -16.19 16.79
CA SER A 338 31.53 -16.49 16.93
C SER A 338 32.47 -15.38 16.42
N ARG A 339 31.94 -14.31 15.82
CA ARG A 339 32.72 -13.17 15.29
C ARG A 339 32.91 -12.09 16.38
N ASP A 340 34.08 -11.45 16.36
CA ASP A 340 34.41 -10.36 17.30
C ASP A 340 33.55 -9.10 17.12
N VAL A 341 32.79 -8.99 16.04
CA VAL A 341 31.92 -7.84 15.73
C VAL A 341 30.47 -8.25 15.91
N SER A 342 29.73 -7.54 16.77
CA SER A 342 28.29 -7.74 16.93
C SER A 342 27.57 -7.51 15.62
N PRO A 343 26.87 -8.52 15.07
CA PRO A 343 26.09 -8.37 13.85
C PRO A 343 24.68 -7.87 14.10
N ILE A 344 24.28 -7.61 15.37
CA ILE A 344 22.92 -7.28 15.77
C ILE A 344 22.68 -5.78 15.70
N TYR A 345 21.51 -5.40 15.20
CA TYR A 345 21.06 -4.01 15.16
C TYR A 345 19.54 -3.90 15.30
N PHE A 346 19.09 -2.78 15.85
CA PHE A 346 17.67 -2.41 15.86
C PHE A 346 17.35 -1.57 14.62
N GLU A 347 16.24 -1.90 13.99
CA GLU A 347 15.58 -1.04 13.00
C GLU A 347 14.37 -0.39 13.69
N ILE A 348 14.44 0.92 13.90
CA ILE A 348 13.42 1.71 14.59
C ILE A 348 12.75 2.60 13.57
N SER A 349 11.44 2.47 13.42
CA SER A 349 10.61 3.25 12.50
C SER A 349 9.33 3.71 13.19
N ILE A 350 8.58 4.61 12.56
CA ILE A 350 7.25 5.00 13.03
C ILE A 350 6.26 3.81 13.10
N ASN A 351 6.57 2.68 12.46
CA ASN A 351 5.73 1.48 12.45
C ASN A 351 6.12 0.48 13.54
N GLY A 352 7.20 0.69 14.27
CA GLY A 352 7.68 -0.19 15.34
C GLY A 352 9.19 -0.41 15.32
N ILE A 353 9.64 -1.30 16.20
CA ILE A 353 11.04 -1.59 16.46
C ILE A 353 11.30 -3.07 16.23
N TYR A 354 12.34 -3.36 15.45
CA TYR A 354 12.70 -4.72 15.04
C TYR A 354 14.18 -4.97 15.29
N ILE A 355 14.52 -6.18 15.73
CA ILE A 355 15.91 -6.63 15.77
C ILE A 355 16.24 -7.37 14.49
N LYS A 356 17.39 -7.08 13.92
CA LYS A 356 17.93 -7.72 12.71
C LYS A 356 19.38 -8.13 12.92
N CYS A 357 19.83 -9.07 12.08
CA CYS A 357 21.17 -9.61 12.14
C CYS A 357 21.82 -9.57 10.75
N HIS A 358 23.11 -9.18 10.69
CA HIS A 358 23.91 -9.17 9.45
C HIS A 358 24.48 -10.54 9.08
N ASP A 359 24.37 -11.57 9.96
CA ASP A 359 24.82 -12.92 9.66
C ASP A 359 24.00 -13.52 8.51
N GLU A 360 24.67 -14.22 7.56
CA GLU A 360 24.02 -14.74 6.34
C GLU A 360 22.88 -15.70 6.65
N GLU A 361 23.01 -16.54 7.68
CA GLU A 361 21.97 -17.48 8.09
C GLU A 361 20.73 -16.80 8.71
N CYS A 362 20.90 -15.57 9.25
CA CYS A 362 19.84 -14.79 9.88
C CYS A 362 19.33 -13.64 8.99
N ARG A 363 19.96 -13.38 7.83
CA ARG A 363 19.86 -12.14 7.04
C ARG A 363 18.46 -11.75 6.58
N ARG A 364 17.51 -12.66 6.56
CA ARG A 364 16.12 -12.37 6.12
C ARG A 364 15.12 -12.44 7.26
N ARG A 365 15.58 -12.72 8.46
CA ARG A 365 14.72 -12.86 9.64
C ARG A 365 14.60 -11.53 10.36
N VAL A 366 13.48 -11.35 11.03
CA VAL A 366 13.14 -10.19 11.87
C VAL A 366 12.72 -10.72 13.22
N PHE A 367 13.09 -10.05 14.32
CA PHE A 367 12.70 -10.45 15.66
C PHE A 367 12.23 -9.23 16.47
N PRO A 368 11.14 -9.36 17.21
CA PRO A 368 10.11 -10.38 17.04
C PRO A 368 9.39 -10.19 15.70
N ASP A 369 8.77 -11.21 15.14
CA ASP A 369 8.09 -11.13 13.82
C ASP A 369 7.04 -10.00 13.78
N SER A 370 6.36 -9.75 14.91
CA SER A 370 5.38 -8.66 15.06
C SER A 370 6.01 -7.28 15.34
N GLY A 371 7.32 -7.19 15.56
CA GLY A 371 8.00 -6.00 16.09
C GLY A 371 7.64 -5.68 17.55
N PHE A 372 8.52 -4.91 18.22
CA PHE A 372 8.17 -4.26 19.48
C PHE A 372 7.34 -3.03 19.18
N SER A 373 6.26 -2.83 19.92
CA SER A 373 5.44 -1.62 19.81
C SER A 373 6.24 -0.40 20.27
N LEU A 374 6.03 0.73 19.60
CA LEU A 374 6.47 2.01 20.15
C LEU A 374 5.61 2.34 21.38
N PRO A 375 6.16 3.01 22.40
CA PRO A 375 5.35 3.56 23.49
C PRO A 375 4.19 4.41 22.96
N ASP A 376 3.05 4.41 23.64
CA ASP A 376 1.87 5.18 23.24
C ASP A 376 2.14 6.70 23.18
N ASP A 377 3.03 7.17 24.03
CA ASP A 377 3.50 8.56 24.15
C ASP A 377 4.82 8.83 23.41
N PHE A 378 5.19 7.99 22.44
CA PHE A 378 6.47 8.05 21.73
C PHE A 378 6.79 9.43 21.15
N GLU A 379 5.80 10.13 20.60
CA GLU A 379 5.96 11.48 20.06
C GLU A 379 6.37 12.51 21.12
N THR A 380 5.89 12.31 22.35
CA THR A 380 6.10 13.25 23.47
C THR A 380 7.37 12.94 24.24
N VAL A 381 7.66 11.65 24.42
CA VAL A 381 8.82 11.20 25.23
C VAL A 381 10.12 11.19 24.41
N TYR A 382 10.01 10.94 23.08
CA TYR A 382 11.15 10.86 22.16
C TYR A 382 10.99 11.83 20.97
N PRO A 383 10.80 13.13 21.21
CA PRO A 383 10.42 14.09 20.17
C PRO A 383 11.49 14.25 19.08
N GLU A 384 12.79 14.18 19.43
CA GLU A 384 13.87 14.35 18.45
C GLU A 384 13.96 13.13 17.51
N ILE A 385 13.77 11.91 18.03
CA ILE A 385 13.68 10.70 17.20
C ILE A 385 12.47 10.78 16.28
N TYR A 386 11.29 11.06 16.84
CA TYR A 386 10.05 11.13 16.08
C TYR A 386 10.12 12.19 15.00
N LEU A 387 10.56 13.40 15.33
CA LEU A 387 10.71 14.51 14.42
C LEU A 387 11.70 14.16 13.28
N SER A 388 12.82 13.53 13.59
CA SER A 388 13.82 13.18 12.60
C SER A 388 13.36 12.08 11.63
N MET A 389 12.58 11.12 12.09
CA MET A 389 11.99 10.08 11.24
C MET A 389 10.89 10.64 10.34
N THR A 390 10.05 11.51 10.88
CA THR A 390 8.89 12.07 10.16
C THR A 390 9.27 13.23 9.25
N THR A 391 10.21 14.10 9.66
CA THR A 391 10.61 15.27 8.85
C THR A 391 11.63 14.96 7.76
N LYS A 392 12.48 13.92 7.90
CA LYS A 392 13.39 13.51 6.81
C LYS A 392 12.70 12.82 5.64
N TYR A 393 11.56 12.21 5.84
CA TYR A 393 10.71 11.73 4.74
C TYR A 393 10.40 12.86 3.73
N TRP A 394 10.46 14.13 4.19
CA TRP A 394 10.18 15.35 3.42
C TRP A 394 11.41 16.27 3.23
N ARG A 395 12.61 15.86 3.66
CA ARG A 395 13.86 16.63 3.53
C ARG A 395 14.65 16.37 2.24
N SER A 396 14.08 15.75 1.21
CA SER A 396 14.53 16.09 -0.15
C SER A 396 14.34 17.59 -0.32
N GLU A 397 15.28 18.31 -0.96
CA GLU A 397 15.23 19.73 -1.28
C GLU A 397 13.81 20.26 -1.38
N VAL A 398 13.51 21.40 -0.73
CA VAL A 398 12.19 21.99 -0.72
C VAL A 398 11.72 22.12 -2.17
N VAL A 399 11.04 21.11 -2.68
CA VAL A 399 10.45 21.13 -4.02
C VAL A 399 9.18 21.96 -3.91
N LEU A 400 9.30 23.22 -4.31
CA LEU A 400 8.16 24.12 -4.40
C LEU A 400 7.41 23.82 -5.69
N THR A 401 6.16 23.42 -5.59
CA THR A 401 5.24 23.54 -6.73
C THR A 401 4.98 25.02 -7.01
N ASP A 402 4.55 25.34 -8.23
CA ASP A 402 4.22 26.73 -8.59
C ASP A 402 3.14 27.31 -7.68
N GLU A 403 2.17 26.49 -7.26
CA GLU A 403 1.11 26.88 -6.32
C GLU A 403 1.68 27.19 -4.92
N MET A 404 2.60 26.37 -4.40
CA MET A 404 3.27 26.62 -3.12
C MET A 404 4.11 27.90 -3.19
N ARG A 405 4.87 28.08 -4.29
CA ARG A 405 5.68 29.28 -4.53
C ARG A 405 4.79 30.51 -4.58
N SER A 406 3.75 30.50 -5.39
CA SER A 406 2.80 31.61 -5.51
C SER A 406 2.13 31.97 -4.17
N ALA A 407 1.74 30.95 -3.38
CA ALA A 407 1.14 31.15 -2.07
C ALA A 407 2.14 31.76 -1.06
N LEU A 408 3.40 31.32 -1.06
CA LEU A 408 4.46 31.89 -0.25
C LEU A 408 4.74 33.34 -0.64
N GLU A 409 4.81 33.66 -1.94
CA GLU A 409 5.01 35.00 -2.44
C GLU A 409 3.85 35.94 -2.07
N THR A 410 2.61 35.49 -2.24
CA THR A 410 1.41 36.26 -1.82
C THR A 410 1.42 36.50 -0.31
N SER A 411 1.99 35.60 0.48
CA SER A 411 2.05 35.71 1.93
C SER A 411 3.12 36.71 2.44
N LEU A 412 4.00 37.22 1.58
CA LEU A 412 5.01 38.23 1.95
C LEU A 412 4.37 39.53 2.45
N THR A 413 3.08 39.75 2.19
CA THR A 413 2.30 40.83 2.81
C THR A 413 2.28 40.76 4.34
N GLY A 414 2.60 39.59 4.93
CA GLY A 414 2.65 39.38 6.38
C GLY A 414 1.28 39.19 7.05
N SER A 415 0.20 39.06 6.28
CA SER A 415 -1.14 38.77 6.80
C SER A 415 -1.22 37.35 7.34
N HIS A 416 -1.81 37.15 8.52
CA HIS A 416 -2.01 35.82 9.11
C HIS A 416 -2.75 34.89 8.15
N TYR A 417 -3.76 35.40 7.44
CA TYR A 417 -4.54 34.60 6.50
C TYR A 417 -3.75 34.19 5.25
N SER A 418 -2.93 35.10 4.69
CA SER A 418 -2.10 34.73 3.53
C SER A 418 -1.00 33.74 3.88
N ILE A 419 -0.40 33.84 5.08
CA ILE A 419 0.53 32.85 5.61
C ILE A 419 -0.17 31.52 5.84
N ALA A 420 -1.39 31.55 6.43
CA ALA A 420 -2.20 30.35 6.61
C ALA A 420 -2.51 29.63 5.27
N LYS A 421 -2.79 30.37 4.19
CA LYS A 421 -2.94 29.81 2.84
C LYS A 421 -1.66 29.16 2.33
N ALA A 422 -0.50 29.75 2.57
CA ALA A 422 0.77 29.14 2.20
C ALA A 422 1.01 27.83 2.95
N VAL A 423 0.78 27.82 4.27
CA VAL A 423 0.86 26.60 5.10
C VAL A 423 -0.13 25.54 4.62
N PHE A 424 -1.36 25.93 4.29
CA PHE A 424 -2.36 25.02 3.75
C PHE A 424 -1.88 24.38 2.44
N GLN A 425 -1.36 25.15 1.48
CA GLN A 425 -0.86 24.60 0.21
C GLN A 425 0.30 23.63 0.42
N ILE A 426 1.18 23.91 1.38
CA ILE A 426 2.32 23.04 1.69
C ILE A 426 1.85 21.71 2.31
N TYR A 427 0.86 21.73 3.20
CA TYR A 427 0.51 20.59 4.04
C TYR A 427 -0.85 19.97 3.77
N LYS A 428 -1.67 20.48 2.82
CA LYS A 428 -3.01 19.95 2.47
C LYS A 428 -3.00 18.45 2.10
N GLY A 429 -1.89 17.94 1.56
CA GLY A 429 -1.70 16.54 1.25
C GLY A 429 -1.30 15.68 2.46
N ARG A 430 -1.04 16.25 3.63
CA ARG A 430 -0.53 15.52 4.80
C ARG A 430 -1.45 15.59 6.01
N PHE A 431 -2.15 16.70 6.22
CA PHE A 431 -2.94 16.94 7.42
C PHE A 431 -4.43 17.13 7.15
N ARG A 432 -5.25 16.83 8.16
CA ARG A 432 -6.69 17.13 8.25
C ARG A 432 -7.02 17.52 9.68
N VAL A 433 -8.20 18.09 9.86
CA VAL A 433 -8.78 18.44 11.18
C VAL A 433 -10.18 17.87 11.32
N ASP A 434 -10.56 17.52 12.55
CA ASP A 434 -11.89 17.02 12.86
C ASP A 434 -12.93 18.14 13.07
N ASP A 435 -12.63 19.08 13.96
CA ASP A 435 -13.53 20.18 14.34
C ASP A 435 -12.74 21.48 14.54
N VAL A 436 -13.45 22.59 14.39
CA VAL A 436 -12.90 23.94 14.58
C VAL A 436 -12.81 24.32 16.05
N ARG A 437 -13.73 23.84 16.89
CA ARG A 437 -13.82 24.25 18.33
C ARG A 437 -12.85 23.47 19.20
N ASN A 438 -12.83 22.15 19.02
CA ASN A 438 -11.95 21.23 19.74
C ASN A 438 -11.06 20.52 18.71
N THR A 439 -10.15 21.27 18.13
CA THR A 439 -9.35 20.81 16.98
C THR A 439 -8.41 19.70 17.37
N GLU A 440 -8.65 18.53 16.79
CA GLU A 440 -7.67 17.43 16.72
C GLU A 440 -7.08 17.39 15.31
N TRP A 441 -5.77 17.39 15.23
CA TRP A 441 -5.06 17.24 13.97
C TRP A 441 -4.83 15.76 13.67
N PHE A 442 -4.99 15.43 12.40
CA PHE A 442 -4.67 14.11 11.86
C PHE A 442 -3.62 14.24 10.79
N GLU A 443 -2.64 13.35 10.83
CA GLU A 443 -1.56 13.26 9.87
C GLU A 443 -1.63 11.94 9.12
N PHE A 444 -1.47 11.99 7.79
CA PHE A 444 -1.37 10.80 6.96
C PHE A 444 0.07 10.29 6.91
N GLY A 445 0.30 9.13 7.51
CA GLY A 445 1.62 8.49 7.61
C GLY A 445 1.98 7.55 6.46
N GLY A 446 1.39 7.74 5.26
CA GLY A 446 1.63 6.90 4.08
C GLY A 446 0.75 5.64 3.98
N VAL A 447 0.14 5.21 5.09
CA VAL A 447 -0.78 4.06 5.14
C VAL A 447 -2.13 4.46 5.71
N ARG A 448 -2.13 5.21 6.82
CA ARG A 448 -3.34 5.58 7.56
C ARG A 448 -3.22 6.96 8.20
N TRP A 449 -4.36 7.51 8.61
CA TRP A 449 -4.45 8.72 9.39
C TRP A 449 -4.16 8.42 10.87
N LYS A 450 -3.39 9.30 11.54
CA LYS A 450 -3.11 9.23 12.97
C LYS A 450 -3.31 10.62 13.59
N LYS A 451 -3.73 10.67 14.84
CA LYS A 451 -3.73 11.94 15.58
C LYS A 451 -2.31 12.47 15.69
N SER A 452 -2.13 13.77 15.51
CA SER A 452 -0.81 14.41 15.48
C SER A 452 -0.85 15.78 16.15
N HIS A 453 0.22 16.15 16.83
CA HIS A 453 0.42 17.48 17.43
C HIS A 453 1.50 18.29 16.70
N LEU A 454 1.95 17.80 15.54
CA LEU A 454 3.11 18.36 14.84
C LEU A 454 2.87 19.73 14.21
N MET A 455 1.65 20.15 13.93
CA MET A 455 1.40 21.40 13.17
C MET A 455 2.09 22.62 13.79
N ASN A 456 2.08 22.76 15.11
CA ASN A 456 2.77 23.84 15.82
C ASN A 456 4.28 23.84 15.57
N ILE A 457 4.88 22.67 15.58
CA ILE A 457 6.33 22.48 15.39
C ILE A 457 6.68 22.77 13.93
N LEU A 458 5.88 22.29 12.97
CA LEU A 458 6.09 22.50 11.53
C LEU A 458 6.05 23.98 11.17
N ILE A 459 5.16 24.77 11.76
CA ILE A 459 5.10 26.22 11.55
C ILE A 459 6.37 26.88 12.10
N SER A 460 6.90 26.42 13.23
CA SER A 460 8.10 26.99 13.86
C SER A 460 9.40 26.59 13.16
N GLU A 461 9.52 25.31 12.76
CA GLU A 461 10.79 24.71 12.35
C GLU A 461 10.89 24.51 10.82
N GLU A 462 9.78 24.14 10.17
CA GLU A 462 9.79 23.77 8.76
C GLU A 462 9.38 24.94 7.86
N LEU A 463 8.35 25.70 8.20
CA LEU A 463 7.87 26.82 7.40
C LEU A 463 8.95 27.88 7.11
N PRO A 464 9.86 28.24 8.04
CA PRO A 464 10.99 29.11 7.76
C PRO A 464 11.91 28.60 6.63
N LYS A 465 12.03 27.29 6.43
CA LYS A 465 12.84 26.72 5.34
C LYS A 465 12.20 26.98 3.98
N TYR A 466 10.85 26.86 3.90
CA TYR A 466 10.11 27.22 2.69
C TYR A 466 10.25 28.70 2.36
N TYR A 467 10.17 29.57 3.36
CA TYR A 467 10.42 31.00 3.13
C TYR A 467 11.86 31.29 2.68
N ARG A 468 12.88 30.63 3.27
CA ARG A 468 14.26 30.79 2.81
C ARG A 468 14.47 30.34 1.37
N SER A 469 13.73 29.31 0.90
CA SER A 469 13.87 28.79 -0.47
C SER A 469 13.32 29.72 -1.56
N ILE A 470 12.52 30.73 -1.21
CA ILE A 470 12.05 31.75 -2.16
C ILE A 470 12.89 33.02 -2.15
N LYS A 471 13.95 33.10 -1.33
CA LYS A 471 14.90 34.23 -1.38
C LYS A 471 15.62 34.25 -2.70
N ILE A 472 15.87 35.45 -3.22
CA ILE A 472 16.66 35.65 -4.43
C ILE A 472 18.12 35.69 -4.03
N SER A 473 18.96 34.79 -4.60
CA SER A 473 20.41 34.78 -4.39
C SER A 473 21.09 35.84 -5.25
N ASP A 474 22.08 36.54 -4.67
CA ASP A 474 22.85 37.61 -5.37
C ASP A 474 23.65 37.11 -6.58
N THR A 475 23.71 35.80 -6.83
CA THR A 475 24.54 35.19 -7.89
C THR A 475 23.93 35.22 -9.29
N SER A 476 22.67 35.64 -9.46
CA SER A 476 22.00 35.69 -10.78
C SER A 476 22.22 37.00 -11.56
N VAL A 477 23.09 37.90 -11.07
CA VAL A 477 23.38 39.20 -11.71
C VAL A 477 24.82 39.28 -12.16
N GLN A 478 25.25 38.41 -13.08
CA GLN A 478 26.46 38.56 -13.88
C GLN A 478 26.18 38.39 -15.36
N THR A 479 25.47 39.33 -15.99
CA THR A 479 25.64 39.59 -17.42
C THR A 479 25.92 41.07 -17.60
N LYS A 480 27.19 41.33 -17.90
CA LYS A 480 27.69 42.65 -18.27
C LYS A 480 27.14 43.00 -19.64
N ASN A 481 26.47 44.12 -19.73
CA ASN A 481 26.46 45.17 -20.72
C ASN A 481 25.06 45.72 -21.03
N LEU A 482 24.88 47.03 -20.90
CA LEU A 482 23.82 47.90 -21.38
C LEU A 482 22.50 48.02 -20.59
N GLN A 483 22.42 47.51 -19.38
CA GLN A 483 21.21 47.62 -18.55
C GLN A 483 21.43 48.15 -17.15
N ASP A 484 22.48 48.91 -16.89
CA ASP A 484 22.83 49.42 -15.54
C ASP A 484 21.75 50.30 -14.88
N PHE A 485 20.76 50.81 -15.62
CA PHE A 485 19.69 51.61 -15.07
C PHE A 485 18.50 50.75 -14.59
N LEU A 486 18.24 49.61 -15.24
CA LEU A 486 17.18 48.64 -14.83
C LEU A 486 17.65 47.69 -13.72
N VAL A 487 18.96 47.38 -13.66
CA VAL A 487 19.57 46.50 -12.66
C VAL A 487 19.52 47.06 -11.24
N ASN A 488 19.44 48.38 -11.05
CA ASN A 488 19.30 48.99 -9.71
C ASN A 488 17.89 48.87 -9.14
N THR A 489 16.84 48.92 -9.97
CA THR A 489 15.47 48.64 -9.52
C THR A 489 15.27 47.20 -9.13
N ASP A 490 15.79 46.24 -9.93
CA ASP A 490 15.66 44.81 -9.65
C ASP A 490 16.43 44.38 -8.38
N LYS A 491 17.58 45.01 -8.09
CA LYS A 491 18.34 44.76 -6.84
C LYS A 491 17.66 45.35 -5.61
N VAL A 492 17.03 46.51 -5.73
CA VAL A 492 16.26 47.11 -4.63
C VAL A 492 15.04 46.25 -4.33
N ASP A 493 14.33 45.78 -5.36
CA ASP A 493 13.17 44.86 -5.21
C ASP A 493 13.55 43.52 -4.61
N ALA A 494 14.71 42.93 -5.01
CA ALA A 494 15.22 41.68 -4.44
C ALA A 494 15.57 41.84 -2.96
N ASN A 495 16.24 42.92 -2.58
CA ASN A 495 16.60 43.21 -1.18
C ASN A 495 15.36 43.41 -0.31
N MET A 496 14.38 44.21 -0.82
CA MET A 496 13.12 44.42 -0.12
C MET A 496 12.35 43.13 0.08
N ARG A 497 12.30 42.27 -0.93
CA ARG A 497 11.68 40.93 -0.86
C ARG A 497 12.37 40.04 0.17
N ASN A 498 13.69 39.98 0.17
CA ASN A 498 14.46 39.21 1.13
C ASN A 498 14.23 39.69 2.57
N GLN A 499 14.13 41.03 2.78
CA GLN A 499 13.75 41.62 4.08
C GLN A 499 12.34 41.20 4.53
N MET A 500 11.35 41.16 3.61
CA MET A 500 10.02 40.69 3.92
C MET A 500 10.02 39.21 4.38
N VAL A 501 10.81 38.36 3.72
CA VAL A 501 10.99 36.98 4.12
C VAL A 501 11.56 36.89 5.54
N ASP A 502 12.64 37.63 5.84
CA ASP A 502 13.28 37.62 7.16
C ASP A 502 12.35 38.11 8.26
N ASN A 503 11.55 39.15 7.96
CA ASN A 503 10.54 39.68 8.88
C ASN A 503 9.47 38.63 9.20
N ILE A 504 8.99 37.84 8.22
CA ILE A 504 8.04 36.75 8.47
C ILE A 504 8.69 35.68 9.33
N ILE A 505 9.91 35.24 9.00
CA ILE A 505 10.62 34.22 9.75
C ILE A 505 10.78 34.65 11.22
N SER A 506 11.18 35.89 11.47
CA SER A 506 11.28 36.43 12.85
C SER A 506 9.93 36.47 13.57
N LYS A 507 8.83 36.86 12.88
CA LYS A 507 7.50 36.87 13.46
C LYS A 507 6.99 35.45 13.79
N LEU A 508 7.41 34.42 13.07
CA LEU A 508 7.06 33.01 13.35
C LEU A 508 7.66 32.50 14.69
N GLU A 509 8.64 33.20 15.25
CA GLU A 509 9.13 32.92 16.61
C GLU A 509 8.16 33.38 17.70
N ASN A 510 7.26 34.33 17.38
CA ASN A 510 6.29 34.87 18.34
C ASN A 510 5.07 33.96 18.47
N VAL A 511 4.76 33.51 19.70
CA VAL A 511 3.67 32.59 20.00
C VAL A 511 2.30 33.16 19.62
N GLY A 512 2.04 34.46 19.87
CA GLY A 512 0.76 35.09 19.54
C GLY A 512 0.53 35.15 18.01
N PHE A 513 1.57 35.45 17.26
CA PHE A 513 1.53 35.47 15.80
C PHE A 513 1.25 34.07 15.23
N LYS A 514 1.93 33.03 15.77
CA LYS A 514 1.67 31.62 15.38
C LYS A 514 0.24 31.20 15.67
N ASN A 515 -0.26 31.48 16.85
CA ASN A 515 -1.63 31.11 17.24
C ASN A 515 -2.69 31.72 16.32
N ASN A 516 -2.49 32.94 15.88
CA ASN A 516 -3.39 33.59 14.92
C ASN A 516 -3.34 32.90 13.55
N ILE A 517 -2.17 32.48 13.10
CA ILE A 517 -2.02 31.69 11.87
C ILE A 517 -2.71 30.32 12.03
N LEU A 518 -2.45 29.62 13.15
CA LEU A 518 -3.08 28.33 13.43
C LEU A 518 -4.60 28.39 13.41
N THR A 519 -5.19 29.43 14.02
CA THR A 519 -6.64 29.64 13.97
C THR A 519 -7.15 29.70 12.52
N GLN A 520 -6.46 30.44 11.65
CA GLN A 520 -6.85 30.54 10.24
C GLN A 520 -6.65 29.23 9.47
N ILE A 521 -5.57 28.49 9.76
CA ILE A 521 -5.27 27.20 9.12
C ILE A 521 -6.38 26.20 9.39
N VAL A 522 -6.87 26.11 10.64
CA VAL A 522 -7.94 25.19 11.04
C VAL A 522 -9.18 25.37 10.15
N TYR A 523 -9.59 26.60 9.91
CA TYR A 523 -10.73 26.88 9.01
C TYR A 523 -10.46 26.43 7.56
N LEU A 524 -9.26 26.65 7.04
CA LEU A 524 -8.90 26.22 5.68
C LEU A 524 -8.94 24.71 5.53
N PHE A 525 -8.35 23.98 6.48
CA PHE A 525 -8.36 22.51 6.45
C PHE A 525 -9.76 21.94 6.66
N LYS A 526 -10.56 22.53 7.55
CA LYS A 526 -11.94 22.09 7.76
C LYS A 526 -12.81 22.29 6.53
N THR A 527 -12.67 23.43 5.84
CA THR A 527 -13.40 23.70 4.60
C THR A 527 -12.96 22.78 3.45
N TYR A 528 -11.68 22.38 3.44
CA TYR A 528 -11.14 21.50 2.42
C TYR A 528 -11.70 20.08 2.47
N ASP A 529 -11.92 19.55 3.68
CA ASP A 529 -12.48 18.21 3.89
C ASP A 529 -13.44 18.25 5.10
N ASN A 530 -14.63 18.78 4.84
CA ASN A 530 -15.62 19.01 5.89
C ASN A 530 -16.12 17.72 6.53
N ASP A 531 -16.17 16.63 5.74
CA ASP A 531 -16.69 15.34 6.16
C ASP A 531 -15.61 14.38 6.65
N PHE A 532 -14.36 14.85 6.76
CA PHE A 532 -13.20 14.04 7.15
C PHE A 532 -13.50 13.16 8.37
N TYR A 533 -13.92 13.79 9.49
CA TYR A 533 -14.20 13.06 10.72
C TYR A 533 -15.34 12.04 10.58
N THR A 534 -16.36 12.36 9.79
CA THR A 534 -17.50 11.47 9.53
C THR A 534 -17.07 10.26 8.70
N ASN A 535 -16.13 10.46 7.79
CA ASN A 535 -15.63 9.41 6.89
C ASN A 535 -14.59 8.51 7.55
N LEU A 536 -13.95 8.93 8.66
CA LEU A 536 -12.95 8.10 9.35
C LEU A 536 -13.54 6.75 9.75
N ASP A 537 -12.85 5.67 9.40
CA ASP A 537 -13.16 4.27 9.70
C ASP A 537 -14.60 3.84 9.31
N SER A 538 -15.21 4.58 8.38
CA SER A 538 -16.59 4.31 7.92
C SER A 538 -16.65 3.30 6.77
N THR A 539 -15.52 2.99 6.15
CA THR A 539 -15.44 2.13 4.97
C THR A 539 -15.34 0.66 5.37
N PRO A 540 -16.44 -0.13 5.21
CA PRO A 540 -16.52 -1.47 5.82
C PRO A 540 -15.59 -2.49 5.18
N HIS A 541 -15.28 -2.39 3.89
CA HIS A 541 -14.49 -3.38 3.14
C HIS A 541 -12.97 -3.18 3.24
N LEU A 542 -12.50 -2.21 4.01
CA LEU A 542 -11.07 -1.94 4.19
C LEU A 542 -10.59 -2.34 5.59
N LEU A 543 -9.47 -3.05 5.64
CA LEU A 543 -8.83 -3.46 6.88
C LEU A 543 -7.37 -2.97 6.89
N GLY A 544 -7.01 -2.12 7.86
CA GLY A 544 -5.68 -1.51 7.96
C GLY A 544 -4.68 -2.40 8.70
N PHE A 545 -3.48 -2.51 8.14
CA PHE A 545 -2.30 -3.13 8.72
C PHE A 545 -1.20 -2.08 8.93
N LYS A 546 -0.07 -2.44 9.52
CA LYS A 546 1.07 -1.51 9.61
C LYS A 546 1.67 -1.17 8.25
N ASN A 547 1.72 -2.16 7.35
CA ASN A 547 2.39 -2.07 6.04
C ASN A 547 1.43 -1.75 4.87
N GLY A 548 0.11 -1.65 5.08
CA GLY A 548 -0.86 -1.36 4.03
C GLY A 548 -2.30 -1.64 4.44
N ILE A 549 -3.15 -1.86 3.46
CA ILE A 549 -4.59 -2.07 3.62
C ILE A 549 -5.00 -3.31 2.82
N TYR A 550 -5.80 -4.19 3.42
CA TYR A 550 -6.48 -5.25 2.69
C TYR A 550 -7.85 -4.76 2.24
N ASP A 551 -8.11 -4.83 0.93
CA ASP A 551 -9.38 -4.44 0.32
C ASP A 551 -10.20 -5.69 -0.04
N PHE A 552 -11.26 -5.96 0.73
CA PHE A 552 -12.12 -7.13 0.55
C PHE A 552 -12.95 -7.10 -0.73
N ARG A 553 -13.16 -5.94 -1.38
CA ARG A 553 -13.85 -5.85 -2.68
C ARG A 553 -12.98 -6.37 -3.81
N GLU A 554 -11.68 -6.12 -3.70
CA GLU A 554 -10.69 -6.50 -4.69
C GLU A 554 -9.94 -7.79 -4.30
N SER A 555 -10.20 -8.31 -3.09
CA SER A 555 -9.52 -9.47 -2.49
C SER A 555 -7.99 -9.35 -2.61
N ARG A 556 -7.47 -8.16 -2.32
CA ARG A 556 -6.02 -7.89 -2.42
C ARG A 556 -5.51 -6.95 -1.33
N PHE A 557 -4.24 -7.14 -1.02
CA PHE A 557 -3.48 -6.20 -0.19
C PHE A 557 -2.87 -5.08 -1.06
N ARG A 558 -2.97 -3.83 -0.63
CA ARG A 558 -2.45 -2.64 -1.32
C ARG A 558 -1.93 -1.57 -0.37
N ASN A 559 -1.21 -0.60 -0.91
CA ASN A 559 -0.85 0.59 -0.16
C ASN A 559 -2.09 1.37 0.28
N GLY A 560 -2.01 2.01 1.44
CA GLY A 560 -3.05 2.91 1.90
C GLY A 560 -3.00 4.25 1.17
N THR A 561 -4.15 4.89 1.05
CA THR A 561 -4.31 6.24 0.49
C THR A 561 -5.04 7.15 1.47
N GLN A 562 -4.93 8.47 1.29
CA GLN A 562 -5.63 9.44 2.12
C GLN A 562 -7.16 9.27 2.06
N ASN A 563 -7.68 8.87 0.89
CA ASN A 563 -9.10 8.71 0.63
C ASN A 563 -9.68 7.41 1.22
N ASP A 564 -8.86 6.56 1.80
CA ASP A 564 -9.33 5.38 2.53
C ASP A 564 -9.90 5.75 3.90
N TYR A 565 -9.57 6.92 4.43
CA TYR A 565 -10.03 7.46 5.72
C TYR A 565 -9.86 6.49 6.89
N ILE A 566 -8.80 5.68 6.89
CA ILE A 566 -8.53 4.68 7.92
C ILE A 566 -7.62 5.25 9.00
N THR A 567 -8.04 5.08 10.26
CA THR A 567 -7.21 5.32 11.45
C THR A 567 -6.85 4.01 12.15
N PHE A 568 -7.69 2.99 12.03
CA PHE A 568 -7.53 1.70 12.69
C PHE A 568 -6.44 0.83 12.04
N SER A 569 -5.85 -0.03 12.86
CA SER A 569 -4.85 -1.00 12.42
C SER A 569 -4.91 -2.27 13.26
N THR A 570 -4.57 -3.40 12.65
CA THR A 570 -4.33 -4.66 13.37
C THR A 570 -3.09 -4.58 14.27
N GLY A 571 -2.19 -3.62 14.03
CA GLY A 571 -0.99 -3.40 14.82
C GLY A 571 0.25 -4.19 14.38
N TYR A 572 0.18 -4.94 13.27
CA TYR A 572 1.28 -5.72 12.67
C TYR A 572 1.17 -5.73 11.14
N ASP A 573 2.18 -6.29 10.46
CA ASP A 573 2.24 -6.37 9.01
C ASP A 573 1.34 -7.49 8.47
N TYR A 574 0.68 -7.25 7.34
CA TYR A 574 -0.06 -8.26 6.61
C TYR A 574 0.90 -9.32 6.04
N ILE A 575 0.49 -10.57 6.09
CA ILE A 575 1.12 -11.72 5.45
C ILE A 575 0.06 -12.51 4.68
N ASP A 576 0.48 -13.12 3.57
CA ASP A 576 -0.39 -14.00 2.79
C ASP A 576 -0.65 -15.32 3.54
N TYR A 577 -1.80 -15.93 3.25
CA TYR A 577 -2.14 -17.25 3.81
C TYR A 577 -1.24 -18.34 3.22
N ASP A 578 -0.66 -19.14 4.10
CA ASP A 578 0.13 -20.34 3.76
C ASP A 578 -0.31 -21.51 4.63
N GLU A 579 -0.98 -22.49 4.00
CA GLU A 579 -1.45 -23.69 4.67
C GLU A 579 -0.30 -24.58 5.18
N THR A 580 0.86 -24.52 4.53
CA THR A 580 2.04 -25.32 4.88
C THR A 580 2.86 -24.73 6.01
N CYS A 581 2.58 -23.49 6.40
CA CYS A 581 3.29 -22.81 7.47
C CYS A 581 3.04 -23.52 8.83
N PRO A 582 4.10 -23.87 9.59
CA PRO A 582 3.96 -24.50 10.89
C PRO A 582 3.05 -23.74 11.86
N HIS A 583 3.13 -22.42 11.88
CA HIS A 583 2.27 -21.60 12.73
C HIS A 583 0.78 -21.70 12.34
N THR A 584 0.49 -21.78 11.04
CA THR A 584 -0.87 -22.00 10.54
C THR A 584 -1.42 -23.34 11.03
N GLN A 585 -0.61 -24.41 10.95
CA GLN A 585 -0.99 -25.76 11.41
C GLN A 585 -1.14 -25.82 12.94
N ASP A 586 -0.25 -25.18 13.69
CA ASP A 586 -0.34 -25.05 15.15
C ASP A 586 -1.64 -24.36 15.57
N ILE A 587 -2.03 -23.28 14.86
CA ILE A 587 -3.28 -22.54 15.13
C ILE A 587 -4.49 -23.45 14.86
N TYR A 588 -4.53 -24.16 13.74
CA TYR A 588 -5.65 -25.09 13.48
C TYR A 588 -5.73 -26.20 14.53
N THR A 589 -4.59 -26.73 14.98
CA THR A 589 -4.54 -27.71 16.08
C THR A 589 -5.12 -27.11 17.37
N PHE A 590 -4.70 -25.91 17.72
CA PHE A 590 -5.19 -25.21 18.91
C PHE A 590 -6.70 -24.90 18.83
N LEU A 591 -7.19 -24.43 17.67
CA LEU A 591 -8.61 -24.16 17.47
C LEU A 591 -9.44 -25.46 17.51
N GLY A 592 -8.92 -26.56 16.97
CA GLY A 592 -9.52 -27.88 17.04
C GLY A 592 -9.61 -28.42 18.48
N GLN A 593 -8.67 -28.06 19.35
CA GLN A 593 -8.77 -28.36 20.79
C GLN A 593 -9.86 -27.52 21.47
N ILE A 594 -10.06 -26.26 21.09
CA ILE A 594 -11.13 -25.41 21.66
C ILE A 594 -12.50 -25.85 21.15
N ILE A 595 -12.64 -26.16 19.86
CA ILE A 595 -13.87 -26.59 19.18
C ILE A 595 -13.59 -27.90 18.44
N PRO A 596 -13.71 -29.08 19.10
CA PRO A 596 -13.34 -30.36 18.48
C PRO A 596 -14.26 -30.78 17.33
N ASN A 597 -15.50 -30.28 17.31
CA ASN A 597 -16.40 -30.55 16.19
C ASN A 597 -15.99 -29.71 14.99
N THR A 598 -15.46 -30.35 13.95
CA THR A 598 -14.97 -29.71 12.73
C THR A 598 -16.00 -28.82 12.06
N ARG A 599 -17.27 -29.24 11.96
CA ARG A 599 -18.35 -28.44 11.35
C ARG A 599 -18.63 -27.15 12.13
N VAL A 600 -18.63 -27.26 13.47
CA VAL A 600 -18.81 -26.08 14.36
C VAL A 600 -17.61 -25.16 14.29
N LEU A 601 -16.40 -25.70 14.19
CA LEU A 601 -15.18 -24.92 14.02
C LEU A 601 -15.17 -24.18 12.68
N GLU A 602 -15.45 -24.85 11.58
CA GLU A 602 -15.56 -24.22 10.24
C GLU A 602 -16.62 -23.13 10.20
N TYR A 603 -17.79 -23.38 10.78
CA TYR A 603 -18.83 -22.39 10.93
C TYR A 603 -18.34 -21.16 11.72
N THR A 604 -17.67 -21.39 12.85
CA THR A 604 -17.13 -20.30 13.69
C THR A 604 -16.09 -19.49 12.93
N LEU A 605 -15.19 -20.14 12.19
CA LEU A 605 -14.19 -19.46 11.37
C LEU A 605 -14.81 -18.67 10.21
N LYS A 606 -15.86 -19.18 9.57
CA LYS A 606 -16.62 -18.43 8.55
C LYS A 606 -17.32 -17.21 9.15
N VAL A 607 -17.88 -17.32 10.35
CA VAL A 607 -18.48 -16.17 11.08
C VAL A 607 -17.42 -15.10 11.37
N LEU A 608 -16.26 -15.50 11.88
CA LEU A 608 -15.16 -14.58 12.20
C LEU A 608 -14.55 -13.96 10.94
N GLY A 609 -14.37 -14.74 9.88
CA GLY A 609 -13.92 -14.25 8.58
C GLY A 609 -14.90 -13.24 7.96
N LYS A 610 -16.21 -13.55 7.98
CA LYS A 610 -17.26 -12.62 7.53
C LYS A 610 -17.26 -11.32 8.33
N ALA A 611 -16.97 -11.37 9.63
CA ALA A 611 -16.93 -10.18 10.47
C ALA A 611 -15.88 -9.16 10.02
N LEU A 612 -14.81 -9.58 9.36
CA LEU A 612 -13.73 -8.69 8.90
C LEU A 612 -14.20 -7.64 7.89
N ILE A 613 -15.21 -7.95 7.06
CA ILE A 613 -15.70 -7.00 6.05
C ILE A 613 -16.52 -5.84 6.66
N GLY A 614 -16.84 -5.89 7.93
CA GLY A 614 -17.57 -4.80 8.58
C GLY A 614 -18.98 -4.54 8.02
N ALA A 615 -19.61 -5.55 7.46
CA ALA A 615 -21.01 -5.49 7.07
C ALA A 615 -21.89 -5.81 8.29
N PRO A 616 -23.04 -5.15 8.45
CA PRO A 616 -23.97 -5.50 9.50
C PRO A 616 -24.30 -7.00 9.44
N ASP A 617 -24.19 -7.69 10.58
CA ASP A 617 -24.63 -9.06 10.72
C ASP A 617 -25.94 -9.06 11.51
N GLU A 618 -27.02 -9.55 10.90
CA GLU A 618 -28.30 -9.65 11.60
C GLU A 618 -28.28 -10.67 12.75
N ARG A 619 -27.15 -11.37 12.96
CA ARG A 619 -27.02 -12.42 13.97
C ARG A 619 -26.28 -11.92 15.20
N PHE A 620 -26.68 -12.52 16.34
CA PHE A 620 -26.04 -12.37 17.64
C PHE A 620 -25.57 -13.75 18.10
N TYR A 621 -24.27 -13.88 18.29
CA TYR A 621 -23.64 -15.15 18.62
C TYR A 621 -23.41 -15.24 20.13
N ILE A 622 -23.86 -16.35 20.73
CA ILE A 622 -23.62 -16.63 22.16
C ILE A 622 -22.71 -17.85 22.23
N TRP A 623 -21.52 -17.65 22.75
CA TRP A 623 -20.54 -18.68 23.02
C TRP A 623 -20.70 -19.14 24.48
N THR A 624 -21.23 -20.35 24.67
CA THR A 624 -21.53 -20.89 25.99
C THR A 624 -20.74 -22.18 26.27
N GLY A 625 -20.57 -22.57 27.52
CA GLY A 625 -19.94 -23.81 27.94
C GLY A 625 -20.23 -24.07 29.41
N LEU A 626 -20.65 -25.29 29.68
CA LEU A 626 -21.16 -25.76 30.98
C LEU A 626 -20.16 -25.70 32.15
N SER A 627 -18.87 -25.61 31.86
CA SER A 627 -17.81 -25.52 32.88
C SER A 627 -16.81 -24.43 32.50
N GLY A 628 -16.13 -23.86 33.49
CA GLY A 628 -14.96 -22.98 33.22
C GLY A 628 -13.84 -23.76 32.48
N ALA A 629 -12.80 -23.03 32.06
CA ALA A 629 -11.62 -23.57 31.38
C ALA A 629 -11.92 -24.29 30.04
N ASN A 630 -12.87 -23.80 29.25
CA ASN A 630 -13.26 -24.33 27.93
C ASN A 630 -12.66 -23.59 26.73
N GLY A 631 -11.73 -22.65 26.97
CA GLY A 631 -11.01 -21.94 25.94
C GLY A 631 -11.71 -20.69 25.36
N LYS A 632 -12.96 -20.38 25.74
CA LYS A 632 -13.71 -19.17 25.27
C LYS A 632 -12.90 -17.89 25.45
N SER A 633 -12.52 -17.59 26.69
CA SER A 633 -11.77 -16.35 27.02
C SER A 633 -10.40 -16.32 26.35
N THR A 634 -9.75 -17.49 26.14
CA THR A 634 -8.51 -17.58 25.41
C THR A 634 -8.70 -17.26 23.92
N LEU A 635 -9.79 -17.72 23.31
CA LEU A 635 -10.14 -17.41 21.93
C LEU A 635 -10.49 -15.92 21.76
N VAL A 636 -11.23 -15.33 22.72
CA VAL A 636 -11.51 -13.87 22.73
C VAL A 636 -10.19 -13.08 22.81
N ASN A 637 -9.29 -13.43 23.72
CA ASN A 637 -7.97 -12.81 23.81
C ASN A 637 -7.15 -12.96 22.52
N PHE A 638 -7.26 -14.10 21.84
CA PHE A 638 -6.61 -14.32 20.55
C PHE A 638 -7.19 -13.40 19.48
N LEU A 639 -8.51 -13.23 19.43
CA LEU A 639 -9.17 -12.29 18.54
C LEU A 639 -8.77 -10.84 18.84
N GLU A 640 -8.72 -10.44 20.11
CA GLU A 640 -8.29 -9.10 20.51
C GLU A 640 -6.87 -8.79 20.05
N ASN A 641 -5.95 -9.73 20.24
CA ASN A 641 -4.57 -9.60 19.75
C ASN A 641 -4.49 -9.61 18.22
N THR A 642 -5.39 -10.30 17.52
CA THR A 642 -5.39 -10.44 16.05
C THR A 642 -6.04 -9.24 15.37
N LEU A 643 -7.17 -8.76 15.85
CA LEU A 643 -7.90 -7.66 15.22
C LEU A 643 -7.40 -6.28 15.64
N GLY A 644 -6.67 -6.15 16.74
CA GLY A 644 -6.16 -4.87 17.23
C GLY A 644 -7.27 -3.82 17.40
N ASP A 645 -7.19 -2.70 16.68
CA ASP A 645 -8.18 -1.62 16.79
C ASP A 645 -9.58 -2.02 16.30
N TYR A 646 -9.78 -3.14 15.63
CA TYR A 646 -11.06 -3.54 15.03
C TYR A 646 -11.98 -4.33 15.95
N ILE A 647 -11.56 -4.70 17.14
CA ILE A 647 -12.35 -5.39 18.16
C ILE A 647 -12.49 -4.54 19.41
N THR A 648 -13.56 -4.70 20.15
CA THR A 648 -13.72 -4.04 21.46
C THR A 648 -14.58 -4.88 22.39
N GLY A 649 -14.13 -4.96 23.64
CA GLY A 649 -14.97 -5.42 24.75
C GLY A 649 -16.02 -4.36 25.11
N VAL A 650 -17.22 -4.81 25.38
CA VAL A 650 -18.39 -3.98 25.65
C VAL A 650 -19.04 -4.50 26.93
N ASP A 651 -19.43 -3.58 27.82
CA ASP A 651 -20.17 -3.93 29.01
C ASP A 651 -21.54 -4.50 28.66
N VAL A 652 -21.93 -5.60 29.32
CA VAL A 652 -23.20 -6.30 29.10
C VAL A 652 -24.40 -5.39 29.36
N SER A 653 -24.25 -4.40 30.23
CA SER A 653 -25.28 -3.40 30.54
C SER A 653 -25.81 -2.69 29.29
N LEU A 654 -25.01 -2.62 28.22
CA LEU A 654 -25.46 -2.07 26.94
C LEU A 654 -26.61 -2.88 26.31
N LEU A 655 -26.70 -4.17 26.59
CA LEU A 655 -27.75 -5.07 26.11
C LEU A 655 -28.86 -5.33 27.14
N THR A 656 -28.62 -5.09 28.44
CA THR A 656 -29.53 -5.44 29.53
C THR A 656 -30.24 -4.23 30.13
N ASN A 657 -29.64 -3.04 30.08
CA ASN A 657 -30.23 -1.81 30.61
C ASN A 657 -31.25 -1.16 29.66
N LYS A 658 -32.16 -0.36 30.22
CA LYS A 658 -33.04 0.51 29.42
C LYS A 658 -32.21 1.57 28.71
N ARG A 659 -32.61 1.93 27.51
CA ARG A 659 -31.99 3.03 26.80
C ARG A 659 -32.01 4.31 27.63
N GLY A 660 -30.87 4.96 27.72
CA GLY A 660 -30.81 6.32 28.20
C GLY A 660 -31.51 7.29 27.23
N SER A 661 -31.79 8.51 27.70
CA SER A 661 -32.29 9.58 26.83
C SER A 661 -31.29 9.86 25.72
N SER A 662 -31.78 10.14 24.50
CA SER A 662 -30.94 10.53 23.34
C SER A 662 -30.11 11.80 23.56
N SER A 663 -30.43 12.58 24.60
CA SER A 663 -29.70 13.76 25.02
C SER A 663 -28.45 13.46 25.85
N ASN A 664 -28.34 12.26 26.43
CA ASN A 664 -27.23 11.87 27.28
C ASN A 664 -25.99 11.50 26.44
N ALA A 665 -24.81 11.78 27.00
CA ALA A 665 -23.57 11.28 26.42
C ALA A 665 -23.55 9.74 26.50
N SER A 666 -23.09 9.11 25.42
CA SER A 666 -23.03 7.65 25.28
C SER A 666 -21.66 7.24 24.67
N PRO A 667 -20.55 7.49 25.40
CA PRO A 667 -19.20 7.24 24.88
C PRO A 667 -18.99 5.77 24.53
N ASP A 668 -19.59 4.83 25.27
CA ASP A 668 -19.49 3.39 25.02
C ASP A 668 -20.11 3.01 23.66
N VAL A 669 -21.18 3.69 23.25
CA VAL A 669 -21.79 3.48 21.94
C VAL A 669 -20.92 4.08 20.82
N VAL A 670 -20.30 5.24 21.05
CA VAL A 670 -19.39 5.86 20.06
C VAL A 670 -18.15 4.98 19.82
N ARG A 671 -17.66 4.31 20.85
CA ARG A 671 -16.52 3.36 20.73
C ARG A 671 -16.79 2.19 19.80
N LEU A 672 -18.06 1.87 19.51
CA LEU A 672 -18.42 0.79 18.57
C LEU A 672 -18.22 1.19 17.10
N ARG A 673 -18.08 2.47 16.80
CA ARG A 673 -17.92 2.97 15.45
C ARG A 673 -16.68 2.37 14.78
N GLY A 674 -16.86 1.81 13.57
CA GLY A 674 -15.77 1.24 12.77
C GLY A 674 -15.25 -0.13 13.24
N LYS A 675 -15.71 -0.62 14.40
CA LYS A 675 -15.30 -1.93 14.91
C LYS A 675 -15.94 -3.08 14.12
N ARG A 676 -15.26 -4.23 14.09
CA ARG A 676 -15.66 -5.44 13.35
C ARG A 676 -16.25 -6.51 14.27
N ILE A 677 -15.80 -6.55 15.52
CA ILE A 677 -16.29 -7.49 16.52
C ILE A 677 -16.53 -6.75 17.84
N PHE A 678 -17.70 -7.01 18.47
CA PHE A 678 -18.03 -6.57 19.81
C PHE A 678 -18.14 -7.79 20.70
N THR A 679 -17.35 -7.85 21.77
CA THR A 679 -17.37 -8.96 22.71
C THR A 679 -18.04 -8.53 24.01
N PHE A 680 -19.02 -9.29 24.45
CA PHE A 680 -19.69 -9.15 25.74
C PHE A 680 -19.30 -10.34 26.62
N GLN A 681 -18.96 -10.11 27.87
CA GLN A 681 -18.48 -11.17 28.75
C GLN A 681 -19.29 -11.22 30.03
N GLU A 682 -19.68 -12.43 30.41
CA GLU A 682 -20.28 -12.83 31.66
C GLU A 682 -21.45 -11.93 32.15
N PRO A 683 -22.66 -12.08 31.53
CA PRO A 683 -23.86 -11.48 32.10
C PRO A 683 -24.10 -12.01 33.51
N GLU A 684 -24.62 -11.17 34.40
CA GLU A 684 -25.06 -11.59 35.73
C GLU A 684 -26.28 -12.52 35.61
N HIS A 685 -26.47 -13.35 36.62
CA HIS A 685 -27.55 -14.37 36.63
C HIS A 685 -28.94 -13.77 36.40
N ASP A 686 -29.18 -12.55 36.88
CA ASP A 686 -30.46 -11.83 36.73
C ASP A 686 -30.56 -10.95 35.48
N ASP A 687 -29.55 -10.89 34.70
CA ASP A 687 -29.51 -10.08 33.47
C ASP A 687 -30.49 -10.59 32.41
N LYS A 688 -31.26 -9.66 31.82
CA LYS A 688 -32.26 -9.96 30.77
C LYS A 688 -31.91 -9.23 29.51
N LEU A 689 -31.62 -9.95 28.44
CA LEU A 689 -31.37 -9.39 27.14
C LEU A 689 -32.57 -8.62 26.61
N ARG A 690 -32.42 -7.34 26.34
CA ARG A 690 -33.45 -6.49 25.75
C ARG A 690 -33.51 -6.65 24.26
N THR A 691 -34.51 -7.36 23.80
CA THR A 691 -34.72 -7.69 22.37
C THR A 691 -34.79 -6.48 21.47
N GLY A 692 -35.37 -5.38 21.92
CA GLY A 692 -35.41 -4.13 21.16
C GLY A 692 -34.05 -3.54 20.86
N ILE A 693 -33.10 -3.60 21.82
CA ILE A 693 -31.70 -3.13 21.64
C ILE A 693 -30.96 -4.10 20.72
N LEU A 694 -31.09 -5.40 20.98
CA LEU A 694 -30.48 -6.45 20.16
C LEU A 694 -30.90 -6.31 18.70
N LYS A 695 -32.21 -6.13 18.42
CA LYS A 695 -32.74 -5.94 17.07
C LYS A 695 -32.18 -4.69 16.38
N GLN A 696 -32.05 -3.59 17.11
CA GLN A 696 -31.47 -2.36 16.58
C GLN A 696 -30.00 -2.52 16.21
N TYR A 697 -29.21 -3.12 17.11
CA TYR A 697 -27.77 -3.23 16.91
C TYR A 697 -27.39 -4.28 15.85
N THR A 698 -28.21 -5.31 15.66
CA THR A 698 -28.02 -6.29 14.59
C THR A 698 -28.74 -5.93 13.29
N GLY A 699 -29.70 -5.01 13.31
CA GLY A 699 -30.54 -4.66 12.16
C GLY A 699 -29.90 -3.71 11.16
N GLY A 700 -28.70 -3.17 11.44
CA GLY A 700 -28.07 -2.16 10.59
C GLY A 700 -28.74 -0.79 10.66
N ASP A 701 -29.51 -0.54 11.74
CA ASP A 701 -30.14 0.76 11.99
C ASP A 701 -29.09 1.85 12.22
N THR A 702 -29.45 3.07 11.86
CA THR A 702 -28.61 4.25 12.12
C THR A 702 -28.65 4.58 13.62
N ILE A 703 -27.46 4.72 14.20
CA ILE A 703 -27.25 5.08 15.60
C ILE A 703 -26.77 6.52 15.69
N ILE A 704 -27.36 7.27 16.62
CA ILE A 704 -26.91 8.61 17.00
C ILE A 704 -26.32 8.49 18.40
N ALA A 705 -25.05 8.85 18.55
CA ALA A 705 -24.34 8.79 19.82
C ALA A 705 -23.42 10.01 19.97
N ARG A 706 -23.04 10.33 21.19
CA ARG A 706 -22.25 11.51 21.51
C ARG A 706 -21.20 11.22 22.58
N GLU A 707 -19.97 11.61 22.29
CA GLU A 707 -18.94 11.72 23.33
C GLU A 707 -19.19 12.93 24.23
N LEU A 708 -18.58 12.90 25.41
CA LEU A 708 -18.64 14.03 26.33
C LEU A 708 -18.03 15.28 25.67
N PHE A 709 -18.76 16.39 25.72
CA PHE A 709 -18.35 17.69 25.14
C PHE A 709 -18.15 17.74 23.61
N LYS A 710 -18.52 16.68 22.85
CA LYS A 710 -18.47 16.66 21.39
C LYS A 710 -19.87 16.73 20.76
N ALA A 711 -19.94 17.10 19.48
CA ALA A 711 -21.16 17.02 18.71
C ALA A 711 -21.62 15.55 18.53
N PRO A 712 -22.93 15.29 18.41
CA PRO A 712 -23.43 13.97 18.10
C PRO A 712 -22.89 13.46 16.76
N VAL A 713 -22.52 12.19 16.71
CA VAL A 713 -22.14 11.49 15.49
C VAL A 713 -23.20 10.47 15.10
N THR A 714 -23.45 10.35 13.80
CA THR A 714 -24.41 9.43 13.22
C THR A 714 -23.66 8.37 12.42
N PHE A 715 -23.85 7.08 12.75
CA PHE A 715 -23.16 5.98 12.10
C PHE A 715 -24.00 4.70 12.13
N LYS A 716 -23.59 3.70 11.37
CA LYS A 716 -24.14 2.34 11.42
C LYS A 716 -23.12 1.42 12.08
N LEU A 717 -23.58 0.46 12.87
CA LEU A 717 -22.71 -0.57 13.41
C LEU A 717 -22.22 -1.47 12.27
N GLN A 718 -20.93 -1.75 12.29
CA GLN A 718 -20.25 -2.57 11.28
C GLN A 718 -19.76 -3.91 11.85
N GLY A 719 -20.06 -4.19 13.11
CA GLY A 719 -19.48 -5.31 13.83
C GLY A 719 -20.45 -6.45 14.11
N THR A 720 -19.90 -7.65 14.19
CA THR A 720 -20.56 -8.86 14.65
C THR A 720 -20.53 -8.91 16.18
N MET A 721 -21.65 -9.20 16.81
CA MET A 721 -21.76 -9.29 18.25
C MET A 721 -21.56 -10.72 18.75
N ILE A 722 -20.67 -10.90 19.71
CA ILE A 722 -20.34 -12.19 20.32
C ILE A 722 -20.44 -12.04 21.85
N MET A 723 -21.30 -12.79 22.49
CA MET A 723 -21.41 -12.86 23.94
C MET A 723 -20.79 -14.16 24.44
N CYS A 724 -19.94 -14.07 25.45
CA CYS A 724 -19.37 -15.22 26.15
C CYS A 724 -20.02 -15.35 27.52
N CYS A 725 -20.62 -16.50 27.82
CA CYS A 725 -21.22 -16.79 29.11
C CYS A 725 -21.07 -18.27 29.45
N ASN A 726 -21.27 -18.60 30.72
CA ASN A 726 -21.44 -20.00 31.14
C ASN A 726 -22.93 -20.33 31.18
N ASP A 727 -23.71 -19.46 31.80
CA ASP A 727 -25.17 -19.57 31.85
C ASP A 727 -25.81 -18.63 30.82
N LEU A 728 -26.79 -19.14 30.10
CA LEU A 728 -27.50 -18.38 29.09
C LEU A 728 -28.46 -17.37 29.75
N PRO A 729 -28.34 -16.06 29.46
CA PRO A 729 -29.20 -15.03 30.02
C PRO A 729 -30.64 -15.18 29.54
N THR A 730 -31.64 -14.75 30.33
CA THR A 730 -33.01 -14.73 29.88
C THR A 730 -33.25 -13.67 28.80
N VAL A 731 -34.26 -13.91 27.92
CA VAL A 731 -34.60 -12.97 26.83
C VAL A 731 -35.97 -12.32 27.14
N THR A 732 -36.07 -11.00 26.97
CA THR A 732 -37.30 -10.24 27.33
C THR A 732 -38.50 -10.50 26.43
N SER A 733 -38.32 -11.06 25.24
CA SER A 733 -39.40 -11.40 24.31
C SER A 733 -39.01 -12.55 23.40
N CYS A 734 -39.90 -13.55 23.27
CA CYS A 734 -39.67 -14.76 22.50
C CYS A 734 -40.26 -14.70 21.07
N ASP A 735 -40.29 -13.50 20.46
CA ASP A 735 -40.81 -13.34 19.10
C ASP A 735 -39.82 -13.86 18.03
N GLY A 736 -40.39 -14.24 16.86
CA GLY A 736 -39.61 -14.79 15.75
C GLY A 736 -38.49 -13.87 15.24
N GLY A 737 -38.69 -12.53 15.38
CA GLY A 737 -37.66 -11.53 15.03
C GLY A 737 -36.41 -11.59 15.92
N THR A 738 -36.58 -12.03 17.18
CA THR A 738 -35.46 -12.24 18.13
C THR A 738 -34.73 -13.54 17.81
N TRP A 739 -35.47 -14.65 17.70
CA TRP A 739 -34.87 -15.98 17.52
C TRP A 739 -34.17 -16.18 16.17
N ARG A 740 -34.60 -15.50 15.11
CA ARG A 740 -33.85 -15.55 13.84
C ARG A 740 -32.44 -14.96 13.94
N ARG A 741 -32.17 -14.12 14.96
CA ARG A 741 -30.92 -13.45 15.18
C ARG A 741 -29.96 -14.19 16.10
N ILE A 742 -30.44 -14.88 17.10
CA ILE A 742 -29.63 -15.57 18.11
C ILE A 742 -29.05 -16.87 17.51
N ARG A 743 -27.76 -17.11 17.79
CA ARG A 743 -27.06 -18.35 17.50
C ARG A 743 -26.21 -18.75 18.69
N VAL A 744 -26.45 -19.96 19.20
CA VAL A 744 -25.75 -20.53 20.35
C VAL A 744 -24.68 -21.51 19.86
N VAL A 745 -23.43 -21.26 20.23
CA VAL A 745 -22.27 -22.12 19.95
C VAL A 745 -21.76 -22.68 21.27
N GLU A 746 -21.82 -23.98 21.45
CA GLU A 746 -21.39 -24.68 22.66
C GLU A 746 -19.90 -25.05 22.61
N PHE A 747 -19.11 -24.59 23.59
CA PHE A 747 -17.72 -24.95 23.81
C PHE A 747 -17.65 -26.14 24.78
N LYS A 748 -17.46 -27.33 24.23
CA LYS A 748 -17.54 -28.61 24.97
C LYS A 748 -16.21 -29.09 25.51
N SER A 749 -15.11 -28.43 25.17
CA SER A 749 -13.77 -28.77 25.63
C SER A 749 -13.53 -28.34 27.08
N ARG A 750 -12.59 -29.02 27.74
CA ARG A 750 -12.08 -28.69 29.06
C ARG A 750 -10.57 -28.74 29.07
N PHE A 751 -9.93 -27.67 29.47
CA PHE A 751 -8.48 -27.60 29.62
C PHE A 751 -8.12 -27.87 31.09
N CYS A 752 -7.27 -28.88 31.35
CA CYS A 752 -6.85 -29.31 32.69
C CYS A 752 -5.41 -29.84 32.67
N ASP A 753 -4.81 -29.99 33.86
CA ASP A 753 -3.43 -30.45 33.99
C ASP A 753 -3.28 -31.95 33.58
N ASN A 754 -4.27 -32.76 33.89
CA ASN A 754 -4.29 -34.21 33.61
C ASN A 754 -5.55 -34.60 32.85
N PRO A 755 -5.56 -34.50 31.51
CA PRO A 755 -6.69 -34.87 30.68
C PRO A 755 -6.92 -36.37 30.66
N ILE A 756 -8.17 -36.83 30.87
CA ILE A 756 -8.57 -38.25 30.90
C ILE A 756 -9.64 -38.52 29.81
N LYS A 757 -10.51 -37.56 29.53
CA LYS A 757 -11.61 -37.70 28.59
C LYS A 757 -11.26 -37.16 27.20
N ASP A 758 -11.95 -37.63 26.17
CA ASP A 758 -11.72 -37.21 24.77
C ASP A 758 -11.87 -35.72 24.52
N ASN A 759 -12.68 -35.02 25.35
CA ASN A 759 -12.87 -33.58 25.26
C ASN A 759 -12.01 -32.76 26.26
N GLU A 760 -11.08 -33.44 26.96
CA GLU A 760 -10.14 -32.80 27.86
C GLU A 760 -8.78 -32.63 27.20
N PHE A 761 -8.19 -31.45 27.35
CA PHE A 761 -6.89 -31.10 26.79
C PHE A 761 -5.97 -30.55 27.85
N LYS A 762 -4.67 -30.78 27.68
CA LYS A 762 -3.68 -30.28 28.62
C LYS A 762 -3.56 -28.76 28.52
N ILE A 763 -3.47 -28.06 29.66
CA ILE A 763 -3.20 -26.64 29.72
C ILE A 763 -1.80 -26.38 29.14
N ASP A 764 -1.71 -25.44 28.17
CA ASP A 764 -0.44 -24.93 27.65
C ASP A 764 -0.08 -23.62 28.34
N PRO A 765 0.92 -23.58 29.25
CA PRO A 765 1.32 -22.35 29.93
C PRO A 765 1.87 -21.27 28.97
N SER A 766 2.38 -21.69 27.82
CA SER A 766 2.97 -20.81 26.81
C SER A 766 1.95 -20.15 25.88
N ILE A 767 0.66 -20.48 26.00
CA ILE A 767 -0.38 -20.06 25.04
C ILE A 767 -0.47 -18.52 24.91
N LYS A 768 -0.32 -17.79 26.01
CA LYS A 768 -0.34 -16.32 25.98
C LYS A 768 0.77 -15.73 25.12
N TYR A 769 1.93 -16.39 25.09
CA TYR A 769 3.06 -16.00 24.25
C TYR A 769 2.81 -16.39 22.80
N LYS A 770 2.36 -17.63 22.57
CA LYS A 770 2.02 -18.13 21.21
C LYS A 770 0.97 -17.23 20.53
N ILE A 771 -0.07 -16.83 21.21
CA ILE A 771 -1.12 -15.93 20.70
C ILE A 771 -0.51 -14.63 20.14
N LYS A 772 0.47 -14.03 20.84
CA LYS A 772 1.13 -12.81 20.33
C LYS A 772 1.93 -13.04 19.06
N MET A 773 2.58 -14.22 18.91
CA MET A 773 3.30 -14.58 17.70
C MET A 773 2.35 -14.95 16.55
N TRP A 774 1.26 -15.62 16.85
CA TRP A 774 0.32 -16.16 15.88
C TRP A 774 -0.61 -15.12 15.25
N ARG A 775 -0.65 -13.89 15.76
CA ARG A 775 -1.53 -12.81 15.28
C ARG A 775 -1.63 -12.67 13.76
N PRO A 776 -0.52 -12.47 13.01
CA PRO A 776 -0.59 -12.29 11.57
C PRO A 776 -1.06 -13.55 10.84
N TYR A 777 -0.67 -14.72 11.32
CA TYR A 777 -1.09 -16.01 10.75
C TYR A 777 -2.57 -16.28 10.98
N PHE A 778 -3.09 -15.95 12.18
CA PHE A 778 -4.52 -16.11 12.45
C PHE A 778 -5.36 -15.15 11.61
N MET A 779 -4.90 -13.92 11.40
CA MET A 779 -5.56 -12.99 10.48
C MET A 779 -5.59 -13.52 9.06
N SER A 780 -4.50 -14.08 8.53
CA SER A 780 -4.49 -14.67 7.20
C SER A 780 -5.43 -15.88 7.09
N ILE A 781 -5.54 -16.70 8.15
CA ILE A 781 -6.55 -17.76 8.26
C ILE A 781 -7.97 -17.17 8.17
N LEU A 782 -8.28 -16.11 8.92
CA LEU A 782 -9.61 -15.49 8.91
C LEU A 782 -9.97 -14.90 7.54
N ILE A 783 -9.00 -14.29 6.84
CA ILE A 783 -9.19 -13.79 5.46
C ILE A 783 -9.46 -14.98 4.52
N HIS A 784 -8.72 -16.08 4.64
CA HIS A 784 -8.95 -17.29 3.85
C HIS A 784 -10.35 -17.88 4.11
N TRP A 785 -10.82 -17.90 5.37
CA TRP A 785 -12.17 -18.37 5.70
C TRP A 785 -13.29 -17.42 5.25
N TYR A 786 -12.99 -16.14 5.09
CA TYR A 786 -13.90 -15.21 4.41
C TYR A 786 -14.07 -15.58 2.93
N GLU A 787 -12.99 -15.91 2.23
CA GLU A 787 -13.06 -16.38 0.83
C GLU A 787 -13.83 -17.70 0.71
N LYS A 788 -13.64 -18.65 1.63
CA LYS A 788 -14.44 -19.86 1.72
C LYS A 788 -15.93 -19.55 1.96
N PHE A 789 -16.23 -18.60 2.84
CA PHE A 789 -17.59 -18.17 3.07
C PHE A 789 -18.24 -17.60 1.78
N LEU A 790 -17.53 -16.81 0.99
CA LEU A 790 -18.05 -16.28 -0.28
C LEU A 790 -18.37 -17.39 -1.30
N ASN A 791 -17.57 -18.43 -1.34
CA ASN A 791 -17.71 -19.54 -2.31
C ASN A 791 -18.74 -20.57 -1.88
N GLU A 792 -18.81 -20.90 -0.59
CA GLU A 792 -19.58 -22.05 -0.06
C GLU A 792 -20.82 -21.64 0.74
N GLY A 793 -20.91 -20.37 1.14
CA GLY A 793 -21.91 -19.87 2.07
C GLY A 793 -21.64 -20.25 3.54
N MET A 794 -22.56 -19.86 4.42
CA MET A 794 -22.34 -19.99 5.87
C MET A 794 -22.48 -21.44 6.39
N ASN A 795 -23.34 -22.26 5.80
CA ASN A 795 -23.56 -23.70 6.13
C ASN A 795 -23.68 -23.95 7.64
N GLU A 796 -24.74 -23.41 8.26
CA GLU A 796 -24.98 -23.52 9.72
C GLU A 796 -25.15 -24.97 10.15
N PRO A 797 -24.30 -25.50 11.05
CA PRO A 797 -24.35 -26.91 11.48
C PRO A 797 -25.55 -27.20 12.39
N ASP A 798 -25.99 -28.47 12.39
CA ASP A 798 -27.15 -28.88 13.16
C ASP A 798 -26.95 -28.77 14.68
N GLU A 799 -25.69 -28.85 15.13
CA GLU A 799 -25.31 -28.64 16.53
C GLU A 799 -25.68 -27.22 17.00
N VAL A 800 -25.37 -26.20 16.16
CA VAL A 800 -25.72 -24.81 16.45
C VAL A 800 -27.24 -24.59 16.40
N LYS A 801 -27.91 -25.18 15.41
CA LYS A 801 -29.39 -25.10 15.31
C LYS A 801 -30.05 -25.72 16.52
N LYS A 802 -29.60 -26.93 16.95
CA LYS A 802 -30.16 -27.64 18.12
C LYS A 802 -29.90 -26.86 19.41
N ALA A 803 -28.70 -26.35 19.65
CA ALA A 803 -28.39 -25.54 20.83
C ALA A 803 -29.24 -24.26 20.87
N THR A 804 -29.44 -23.63 19.69
CA THR A 804 -30.29 -22.42 19.57
C THR A 804 -31.75 -22.73 19.81
N ALA A 805 -32.27 -23.87 19.30
CA ALA A 805 -33.63 -24.32 19.51
C ALA A 805 -33.89 -24.61 20.99
N LYS A 806 -32.97 -25.34 21.64
CA LYS A 806 -33.07 -25.63 23.07
C LYS A 806 -33.12 -24.33 23.88
N TYR A 807 -32.23 -23.36 23.59
CA TYR A 807 -32.27 -22.06 24.29
C TYR A 807 -33.58 -21.31 24.08
N LYS A 808 -34.18 -21.42 22.89
CA LYS A 808 -35.52 -20.88 22.59
C LYS A 808 -36.58 -21.54 23.46
N ASP A 809 -36.58 -22.85 23.52
CA ASP A 809 -37.59 -23.63 24.25
C ASP A 809 -37.48 -23.36 25.77
N ASP A 810 -36.25 -23.29 26.31
CA ASP A 810 -35.98 -22.94 27.72
C ASP A 810 -36.48 -21.51 28.10
N ASN A 811 -36.65 -20.59 27.14
CA ASN A 811 -37.15 -19.22 27.35
C ASN A 811 -38.68 -19.10 27.03
N ASP A 812 -39.33 -20.11 26.50
CA ASP A 812 -40.75 -20.05 26.12
C ASP A 812 -41.65 -20.49 27.29
N LYS A 813 -42.04 -19.53 28.12
CA LYS A 813 -42.90 -19.75 29.29
C LYS A 813 -44.29 -20.30 28.93
N PHE A 814 -44.74 -20.15 27.68
CA PHE A 814 -45.97 -20.75 27.22
C PHE A 814 -45.80 -22.27 27.03
N ASN A 815 -44.69 -22.73 26.45
CA ASN A 815 -44.38 -24.14 26.35
C ASN A 815 -44.20 -24.77 27.74
N GLU A 816 -43.49 -24.10 28.66
CA GLU A 816 -43.38 -24.56 30.06
C GLU A 816 -44.74 -24.69 30.75
N PHE A 817 -45.64 -23.74 30.52
CA PHE A 817 -47.02 -23.83 31.02
C PHE A 817 -47.80 -25.00 30.39
N PHE A 818 -47.67 -25.20 29.05
CA PHE A 818 -48.30 -26.30 28.35
C PHE A 818 -47.80 -27.66 28.83
N ASP A 819 -46.46 -27.84 28.99
CA ASP A 819 -45.86 -29.07 29.46
C ASP A 819 -46.22 -29.41 30.92
N GLN A 820 -46.47 -28.37 31.74
CA GLN A 820 -46.84 -28.57 33.16
C GLN A 820 -48.35 -28.80 33.41
N ILE A 821 -49.24 -28.34 32.51
CA ILE A 821 -50.69 -28.28 32.78
C ILE A 821 -51.50 -29.09 31.76
N LEU A 822 -50.99 -29.30 30.53
CA LEU A 822 -51.70 -30.03 29.50
C LEU A 822 -51.06 -31.39 29.25
N GLU A 823 -51.72 -32.48 29.56
CA GLU A 823 -51.36 -33.81 29.10
C GLU A 823 -51.79 -33.98 27.64
N GLU A 824 -50.90 -34.52 26.78
CA GLU A 824 -51.24 -34.96 25.43
C GLU A 824 -52.33 -36.03 25.53
N THR A 825 -53.54 -35.71 25.18
CA THR A 825 -54.60 -36.70 25.05
C THR A 825 -54.54 -37.32 23.65
N SER A 826 -54.18 -38.56 23.56
CA SER A 826 -54.23 -39.38 22.34
C SER A 826 -55.70 -39.78 21.97
N ASN A 827 -56.58 -38.81 21.84
CA ASN A 827 -57.95 -39.10 21.30
C ASN A 827 -57.97 -38.48 19.86
N ASP A 828 -57.86 -39.35 18.90
CA ASP A 828 -58.36 -39.17 17.54
C ASP A 828 -59.79 -38.80 17.56
N PHE A 829 -60.17 -37.57 17.13
CA PHE A 829 -61.49 -37.24 16.72
C PHE A 829 -61.61 -37.29 15.18
#